data_81bef7bad9bca8c0c2397a77d30a68d0
#
_entry.id   81bef7bad9bca8c0c2397a77d30a68d0
#
_cell.length_a   1.000
_cell.length_b   1.000
_cell.length_c   1.000
_cell.angle_alpha   90.00
_cell.angle_beta   90.00
_cell.angle_gamma   90.00
#
_symmetry.space_group_name_H-M   'P 1'
#
loop_
_entity.id
_entity.type
_entity.pdbx_description
1 polymer ?
#
loop_
_entity_poly.entity_id
_entity_poly.type
_entity_poly.pdbx_seq_one_letter_code
_entity_poly.pdbx_strand_id
1 'polypeptide(L)'
;MYCTGDLKNRHRKLHVKSRIYLAGVLGLVSATAQAQSGDEVTVQSGRLAQKQFDAPASVRVIEGDAIRNAGVQVNLSEALAQVPGVVALNRNNYAQDVQISIRGFGSRSAFGLRGIRLITDGIPATTPDGQGQSSTVSLTSADRIEVLTGPLAQLYGNSAGGVIQTWTREAGEQPQLDLSTTFGSYGLRRHDVQFSGRTGSVGIVADYSTFEIDGYRKNSAAERKQFNGVLTSQLQPDTKLKLVANLFDMPMAQDPLGLTADQLKADPRQAGNRAELDRTRKSVQQNQLGAVLLHQFSPSLEMQWRLYGGTRSNLQYQAKTFFNPSSWVDLQRDYVGLGGQLKGKESNLKFGSMDWILGFDLDQSSERRNGGETSSGEKIATLSTSKVYRDELSKARNTDAFMQMNWHWVDAAGHNPFTITSGLRYSRVQLDSVNYNPASGDNGIGNLNSTAASPVLGVTWHTTDQLNLYANWGRGFETPTLAEAAYSVADSLNSVVPKFNQALTASKSQHSEIGAKWTPSSGQRLNASLFKISTENEIVTALSDSGKTAYVNAAQTLRQGAELGWNSMWSEHWKSLFSMAWLDATYDSKFDTKKTSGGVSVADKSIPAGNRMPGIPQRQMYASLQWAEQGFAPKALGFSASADWVSRSAMWASDMNDAVSRVAGYDVVNLRARHRSQWGTVRLEAWAGVDNLTNRQYVGSVIVNQSASTPQYFEPGLPRNWMTGIKLSVPL
;
A
#
# COMPACT_ATOMS: atom_id res chain seq x y z
N MET A 1 -77.69 -1.79 10.13
CA MET A 1 -77.58 -0.31 10.20
C MET A 1 -76.10 0.05 10.07
N TYR A 2 -75.75 0.48 8.91
CA TYR A 2 -74.93 1.59 8.49
C TYR A 2 -73.74 1.95 9.41
N CYS A 3 -72.50 2.11 9.00
CA CYS A 3 -71.96 2.86 7.88
C CYS A 3 -70.55 2.40 7.51
N THR A 4 -70.31 2.43 6.22
CA THR A 4 -69.06 2.41 5.48
C THR A 4 -68.16 3.61 5.77
N GLY A 5 -66.81 3.40 5.81
CA GLY A 5 -65.82 4.50 5.82
C GLY A 5 -64.50 4.04 5.25
N ASP A 6 -64.33 4.34 3.98
CA ASP A 6 -63.14 4.20 3.11
C ASP A 6 -61.95 4.98 3.70
N LEU A 7 -60.79 4.34 3.86
CA LEU A 7 -59.53 5.04 4.15
C LEU A 7 -58.46 4.61 3.14
N LYS A 8 -58.31 5.48 2.12
CA LYS A 8 -57.25 5.47 1.12
C LYS A 8 -55.87 5.60 1.75
N ASN A 9 -55.05 4.60 1.54
CA ASN A 9 -53.60 4.62 1.78
C ASN A 9 -52.91 5.70 0.92
N ARG A 10 -52.37 6.73 1.55
CA ARG A 10 -51.39 7.66 0.95
C ARG A 10 -49.99 7.29 1.43
N HIS A 11 -49.25 6.62 0.57
CA HIS A 11 -47.79 6.54 0.72
C HIS A 11 -47.15 7.92 0.57
N ARG A 12 -46.73 8.52 1.67
CA ARG A 12 -45.81 9.68 1.65
C ARG A 12 -44.38 9.16 1.52
N LYS A 13 -43.80 9.36 0.35
CA LYS A 13 -42.33 9.29 0.16
C LYS A 13 -41.69 10.45 0.95
N LEU A 14 -41.00 10.12 2.01
CA LEU A 14 -40.12 11.06 2.69
C LEU A 14 -38.82 11.18 1.88
N HIS A 15 -38.73 12.24 1.09
CA HIS A 15 -37.43 12.72 0.58
C HIS A 15 -36.69 13.39 1.73
N VAL A 16 -35.73 12.70 2.31
CA VAL A 16 -34.74 13.30 3.21
C VAL A 16 -33.74 14.05 2.35
N LYS A 17 -33.93 15.35 2.18
CA LYS A 17 -32.90 16.27 1.66
C LYS A 17 -31.91 16.52 2.80
N SER A 18 -30.79 15.85 2.80
CA SER A 18 -29.65 16.20 3.64
C SER A 18 -29.06 17.52 3.14
N ARG A 19 -29.40 18.60 3.80
CA ARG A 19 -28.71 19.90 3.62
C ARG A 19 -27.36 19.81 4.36
N ILE A 20 -26.28 19.83 3.59
CA ILE A 20 -24.93 20.00 4.10
C ILE A 20 -24.81 21.45 4.54
N TYR A 21 -24.78 21.70 5.85
CA TYR A 21 -24.35 22.99 6.41
C TYR A 21 -22.82 23.01 6.42
N LEU A 22 -22.22 23.65 5.42
CA LEU A 22 -20.84 24.09 5.44
C LEU A 22 -20.86 25.52 6.01
N ALA A 23 -20.86 25.67 7.32
CA ALA A 23 -20.73 26.96 7.96
C ALA A 23 -19.45 27.00 8.83
N GLY A 24 -18.49 27.72 8.34
CA GLY A 24 -17.75 28.77 9.02
C GLY A 24 -16.85 28.38 10.19
N VAL A 25 -15.56 28.13 9.92
CA VAL A 25 -14.48 28.55 10.81
C VAL A 25 -13.41 29.24 9.96
N LEU A 26 -13.64 30.50 9.66
CA LEU A 26 -12.62 31.46 9.21
C LEU A 26 -12.41 32.44 10.36
N GLY A 27 -11.56 32.06 11.31
CA GLY A 27 -10.99 32.97 12.29
C GLY A 27 -9.59 33.35 11.83
N LEU A 28 -9.44 34.54 11.25
CA LEU A 28 -8.17 35.17 10.92
C LEU A 28 -7.37 35.45 12.19
N VAL A 29 -6.24 34.76 12.37
CA VAL A 29 -5.17 35.21 13.25
C VAL A 29 -3.98 35.56 12.37
N SER A 30 -3.77 36.88 12.17
CA SER A 30 -2.58 37.42 11.52
C SER A 30 -1.44 37.41 12.53
N ALA A 31 -0.58 36.38 12.48
CA ALA A 31 0.71 36.38 13.14
C ALA A 31 1.78 36.41 12.05
N THR A 32 2.49 37.53 11.93
CA THR A 32 3.67 37.64 11.08
C THR A 32 4.82 36.92 11.74
N ALA A 33 4.97 35.62 11.43
CA ALA A 33 6.19 34.89 11.71
C ALA A 33 7.05 34.90 10.45
N GLN A 34 8.23 35.50 10.53
CA GLN A 34 9.29 35.28 9.55
C GLN A 34 9.76 33.83 9.70
N ALA A 35 9.18 32.93 8.91
CA ALA A 35 9.62 31.55 8.83
C ALA A 35 10.62 31.42 7.69
N GLN A 36 11.73 30.71 7.95
CA GLN A 36 12.65 30.24 6.92
C GLN A 36 11.86 29.61 5.77
N SER A 37 12.26 29.89 4.54
CA SER A 37 11.70 29.31 3.32
C SER A 37 11.66 27.77 3.49
N GLY A 38 10.48 27.22 3.68
CA GLY A 38 10.32 25.77 3.75
C GLY A 38 10.78 25.18 2.43
N ASP A 39 11.75 24.24 2.50
CA ASP A 39 12.31 23.59 1.34
C ASP A 39 11.19 23.07 0.43
N GLU A 40 11.22 23.47 -0.83
CA GLU A 40 10.25 23.11 -1.82
C GLU A 40 10.43 21.63 -2.18
N VAL A 41 9.47 20.79 -1.78
CA VAL A 41 9.57 19.34 -1.93
C VAL A 41 9.45 18.94 -3.40
N THR A 42 10.55 18.43 -3.97
CA THR A 42 10.56 17.81 -5.30
C THR A 42 10.16 16.34 -5.18
N VAL A 43 9.14 15.94 -5.94
CA VAL A 43 8.64 14.56 -5.99
C VAL A 43 9.09 13.87 -7.28
N GLN A 44 9.39 12.60 -7.19
CA GLN A 44 9.83 11.76 -8.32
C GLN A 44 8.75 10.74 -8.74
N SER A 45 7.66 10.67 -7.99
CA SER A 45 6.57 9.74 -8.23
C SER A 45 5.77 10.01 -9.51
N GLY A 46 5.99 11.12 -10.19
CA GLY A 46 5.33 11.47 -11.45
C GLY A 46 6.12 11.09 -12.72
N ARG A 47 7.12 10.21 -12.66
CA ARG A 47 8.08 9.87 -13.73
C ARG A 47 9.04 11.02 -14.07
N LEU A 48 8.55 12.23 -14.27
CA LEU A 48 9.35 13.46 -14.33
C LEU A 48 9.41 14.08 -12.92
N ALA A 49 10.61 14.42 -12.47
CA ALA A 49 10.80 15.14 -11.22
C ALA A 49 10.16 16.54 -11.32
N GLN A 50 9.33 16.90 -10.36
CA GLN A 50 8.64 18.18 -10.33
C GLN A 50 8.37 18.61 -8.89
N LYS A 51 8.13 19.90 -8.67
CA LYS A 51 7.70 20.39 -7.37
C LYS A 51 6.35 19.77 -7.01
N GLN A 52 6.21 19.31 -5.77
CA GLN A 52 4.93 18.75 -5.29
C GLN A 52 3.77 19.71 -5.52
N PHE A 53 4.02 21.02 -5.37
CA PHE A 53 3.04 22.08 -5.56
C PHE A 53 2.53 22.17 -7.00
N ASP A 54 3.38 21.96 -8.00
CA ASP A 54 3.06 22.12 -9.43
C ASP A 54 2.48 20.84 -10.08
N ALA A 55 2.65 19.70 -9.43
CA ALA A 55 2.15 18.43 -9.97
C ALA A 55 0.61 18.43 -10.12
N PRO A 56 0.04 18.11 -11.29
CA PRO A 56 -1.41 18.00 -11.48
C PRO A 56 -1.96 16.68 -10.93
N ALA A 57 -1.59 16.35 -9.69
CA ALA A 57 -1.98 15.11 -9.02
C ALA A 57 -1.90 15.24 -7.50
N SER A 58 -2.64 14.38 -6.81
CA SER A 58 -2.47 14.21 -5.37
C SER A 58 -1.21 13.41 -5.10
N VAL A 59 -0.14 14.09 -4.66
CA VAL A 59 1.12 13.48 -4.22
C VAL A 59 1.33 13.81 -2.75
N ARG A 60 1.67 12.80 -1.95
CA ARG A 60 2.00 12.95 -0.53
C ARG A 60 3.41 12.47 -0.27
N VAL A 61 4.13 13.23 0.54
CA VAL A 61 5.47 12.89 1.00
C VAL A 61 5.42 12.70 2.50
N ILE A 62 5.94 11.58 2.98
CA ILE A 62 6.16 11.26 4.38
C ILE A 62 7.66 11.29 4.58
N GLU A 63 8.12 12.23 5.36
CA GLU A 63 9.54 12.43 5.64
C GLU A 63 10.05 11.44 6.68
N GLY A 64 11.36 11.22 6.72
CA GLY A 64 12.00 10.24 7.57
C GLY A 64 11.67 10.39 9.07
N ASP A 65 11.54 11.61 9.60
CA ASP A 65 11.13 11.83 10.99
C ASP A 65 9.70 11.37 11.25
N ALA A 66 8.77 11.59 10.31
CA ALA A 66 7.41 11.09 10.41
C ALA A 66 7.35 9.56 10.33
N ILE A 67 8.20 8.94 9.49
CA ILE A 67 8.35 7.47 9.43
C ILE A 67 8.84 6.93 10.76
N ARG A 68 9.88 7.53 11.35
CA ARG A 68 10.47 7.12 12.64
C ARG A 68 9.52 7.31 13.83
N ASN A 69 8.62 8.27 13.74
CA ASN A 69 7.61 8.53 14.79
C ASN A 69 6.35 7.67 14.66
N ALA A 70 6.13 7.03 13.51
CA ALA A 70 4.88 6.32 13.21
C ALA A 70 4.69 5.03 14.03
N GLY A 71 5.78 4.38 14.45
CA GLY A 71 5.70 3.10 15.18
C GLY A 71 7.06 2.43 15.34
N VAL A 72 7.04 1.10 15.38
CA VAL A 72 8.26 0.26 15.54
C VAL A 72 9.06 0.07 14.25
N GLN A 73 8.63 0.67 13.14
CA GLN A 73 9.30 0.64 11.83
C GLN A 73 9.45 -0.78 11.25
N VAL A 74 8.42 -1.60 11.39
CA VAL A 74 8.39 -2.97 10.87
C VAL A 74 7.46 -3.09 9.67
N ASN A 75 6.28 -2.49 9.73
CA ASN A 75 5.26 -2.59 8.68
C ASN A 75 5.01 -1.26 7.99
N LEU A 76 4.97 -1.26 6.66
CA LEU A 76 4.67 -0.08 5.84
C LEU A 76 3.36 0.62 6.26
N SER A 77 2.38 -0.15 6.77
CA SER A 77 1.11 0.39 7.29
C SER A 77 1.27 1.42 8.42
N GLU A 78 2.36 1.36 9.18
CA GLU A 78 2.62 2.30 10.28
C GLU A 78 2.78 3.74 9.76
N ALA A 79 3.57 3.92 8.70
CA ALA A 79 3.84 5.24 8.12
C ALA A 79 2.67 5.79 7.29
N LEU A 80 1.87 4.91 6.66
CA LEU A 80 0.85 5.31 5.70
C LEU A 80 -0.47 5.80 6.31
N ALA A 81 -0.69 5.61 7.61
CA ALA A 81 -1.94 6.00 8.28
C ALA A 81 -2.28 7.50 8.14
N GLN A 82 -1.27 8.36 7.94
CA GLN A 82 -1.39 9.81 7.78
C GLN A 82 -1.74 10.27 6.36
N VAL A 83 -1.77 9.35 5.37
CA VAL A 83 -2.02 9.69 3.96
C VAL A 83 -3.51 9.62 3.66
N PRO A 84 -4.17 10.73 3.21
CA PRO A 84 -5.57 10.70 2.82
C PRO A 84 -5.81 9.71 1.67
N GLY A 85 -6.93 8.99 1.69
CA GLY A 85 -7.28 8.04 0.64
C GLY A 85 -6.51 6.70 0.70
N VAL A 86 -5.53 6.57 1.59
CA VAL A 86 -4.80 5.32 1.84
C VAL A 86 -5.36 4.65 3.09
N VAL A 87 -5.98 3.50 2.94
CA VAL A 87 -6.39 2.65 4.05
C VAL A 87 -5.27 1.65 4.32
N ALA A 88 -4.53 1.86 5.39
CA ALA A 88 -3.50 0.93 5.85
C ALA A 88 -4.01 0.26 7.13
N LEU A 89 -4.41 -1.00 7.03
CA LEU A 89 -4.92 -1.79 8.15
C LEU A 89 -3.79 -2.60 8.76
N ASN A 90 -3.57 -2.45 10.06
CA ASN A 90 -2.58 -3.25 10.76
C ASN A 90 -3.23 -4.55 11.25
N ARG A 91 -2.81 -5.66 10.68
CA ARG A 91 -3.30 -6.99 11.02
C ARG A 91 -2.77 -7.49 12.36
N ASN A 92 -1.65 -6.96 12.83
CA ASN A 92 -0.91 -7.49 13.98
C ASN A 92 -0.64 -9.01 13.87
N ASN A 93 -0.58 -9.48 12.62
CA ASN A 93 -0.35 -10.83 12.18
C ASN A 93 0.75 -10.78 11.13
N TYR A 94 1.96 -11.13 11.51
CA TYR A 94 3.13 -11.01 10.65
C TYR A 94 3.23 -12.13 9.60
N ALA A 95 2.44 -13.21 9.75
CA ALA A 95 2.33 -14.24 8.73
C ALA A 95 1.55 -13.77 7.49
N GLN A 96 0.73 -12.72 7.64
CA GLN A 96 -0.04 -12.17 6.56
C GLN A 96 0.56 -10.86 6.06
N ASP A 97 0.46 -10.60 4.76
CA ASP A 97 0.90 -9.34 4.18
C ASP A 97 0.06 -8.16 4.73
N VAL A 98 0.67 -6.97 4.78
CA VAL A 98 -0.05 -5.74 5.17
C VAL A 98 -1.23 -5.49 4.24
N GLN A 99 -2.35 -5.06 4.80
CA GLN A 99 -3.54 -4.73 4.02
C GLN A 99 -3.55 -3.23 3.74
N ILE A 100 -3.16 -2.86 2.52
CA ILE A 100 -3.12 -1.47 2.07
C ILE A 100 -4.03 -1.34 0.85
N SER A 101 -4.92 -0.36 0.88
CA SER A 101 -5.69 0.04 -0.30
C SER A 101 -5.60 1.55 -0.52
N ILE A 102 -5.62 1.96 -1.78
CA ILE A 102 -5.65 3.36 -2.20
C ILE A 102 -6.95 3.60 -2.95
N ARG A 103 -7.79 4.52 -2.43
CA ARG A 103 -9.13 4.80 -3.01
C ARG A 103 -9.95 3.52 -3.24
N GLY A 104 -9.76 2.51 -2.37
CA GLY A 104 -10.44 1.22 -2.44
C GLY A 104 -9.81 0.17 -3.35
N PHE A 105 -8.81 0.51 -4.19
CA PHE A 105 -8.02 -0.49 -4.90
C PHE A 105 -7.11 -1.23 -3.93
N GLY A 106 -7.05 -2.55 -4.05
CA GLY A 106 -6.23 -3.41 -3.18
C GLY A 106 -6.96 -3.96 -1.95
N SER A 107 -8.18 -3.51 -1.62
CA SER A 107 -8.92 -3.98 -0.44
C SER A 107 -9.23 -5.48 -0.48
N ARG A 108 -9.35 -6.07 -1.67
CA ARG A 108 -9.60 -7.50 -1.90
C ARG A 108 -8.37 -8.39 -1.68
N SER A 109 -7.19 -7.81 -1.55
CA SER A 109 -5.95 -8.60 -1.58
C SER A 109 -5.84 -9.50 -0.37
N ALA A 110 -5.77 -10.80 -0.61
CA ALA A 110 -5.45 -11.80 0.40
C ALA A 110 -3.96 -12.08 0.50
N PHE A 111 -3.20 -11.82 -0.58
CA PHE A 111 -1.76 -12.10 -0.68
C PHE A 111 -1.04 -10.95 -1.39
N GLY A 112 -0.04 -10.37 -0.72
CA GLY A 112 0.67 -9.20 -1.23
C GLY A 112 -0.22 -7.96 -1.33
N LEU A 113 0.29 -6.92 -1.96
CA LEU A 113 -0.44 -5.70 -2.28
C LEU A 113 -0.94 -5.78 -3.73
N ARG A 114 -2.18 -5.34 -3.96
CA ARG A 114 -2.82 -5.33 -5.27
C ARG A 114 -3.25 -3.92 -5.67
N GLY A 115 -3.21 -3.66 -6.97
CA GLY A 115 -3.61 -2.35 -7.50
C GLY A 115 -2.70 -1.19 -7.09
N ILE A 116 -1.54 -1.48 -6.48
CA ILE A 116 -0.58 -0.50 -5.99
C ILE A 116 0.81 -0.89 -6.47
N ARG A 117 1.49 0.02 -7.15
CA ARG A 117 2.89 -0.17 -7.55
C ARG A 117 3.80 0.20 -6.39
N LEU A 118 4.63 -0.74 -5.94
CA LEU A 118 5.69 -0.49 -4.96
C LEU A 118 7.02 -0.35 -5.66
N ILE A 119 7.80 0.65 -5.25
CA ILE A 119 9.16 0.92 -5.75
C ILE A 119 10.04 1.27 -4.56
N THR A 120 11.22 0.66 -4.46
CA THR A 120 12.22 0.98 -3.45
C THR A 120 13.51 1.39 -4.14
N ASP A 121 13.98 2.60 -3.88
CA ASP A 121 15.21 3.18 -4.46
C ASP A 121 15.27 3.14 -6.00
N GLY A 122 14.11 3.22 -6.65
CA GLY A 122 13.96 3.12 -8.09
C GLY A 122 13.81 1.69 -8.62
N ILE A 123 13.92 0.67 -7.78
CA ILE A 123 13.75 -0.74 -8.15
C ILE A 123 12.33 -1.20 -7.83
N PRO A 124 11.59 -1.82 -8.78
CA PRO A 124 10.27 -2.35 -8.52
C PRO A 124 10.27 -3.42 -7.42
N ALA A 125 9.34 -3.27 -6.45
CA ALA A 125 8.99 -4.27 -5.45
C ALA A 125 7.65 -4.96 -5.81
N THR A 126 7.11 -4.65 -6.98
CA THR A 126 5.91 -5.27 -7.56
C THR A 126 6.36 -6.17 -8.69
N THR A 127 5.91 -7.41 -8.68
CA THR A 127 6.20 -8.43 -9.70
C THR A 127 5.46 -8.16 -11.01
N PRO A 128 5.84 -8.80 -12.13
CA PRO A 128 5.26 -8.53 -13.46
C PRO A 128 3.74 -8.70 -13.54
N ASP A 129 3.16 -9.60 -12.74
CA ASP A 129 1.71 -9.81 -12.62
C ASP A 129 0.98 -8.75 -11.77
N GLY A 130 1.70 -7.74 -11.24
CA GLY A 130 1.13 -6.65 -10.44
C GLY A 130 1.00 -6.95 -8.94
N GLN A 131 1.53 -8.06 -8.42
CA GLN A 131 1.56 -8.34 -6.98
C GLN A 131 2.69 -7.56 -6.30
N GLY A 132 2.37 -6.66 -5.36
CA GLY A 132 3.34 -5.91 -4.57
C GLY A 132 3.84 -6.70 -3.36
N GLN A 133 5.13 -6.58 -3.04
CA GLN A 133 5.77 -7.22 -1.90
C GLN A 133 6.47 -6.17 -1.04
N SER A 134 5.97 -5.94 0.18
CA SER A 134 6.51 -4.92 1.09
C SER A 134 7.82 -5.31 1.78
N SER A 135 8.29 -6.55 1.61
CA SER A 135 9.51 -7.07 2.25
C SER A 135 10.82 -6.39 1.80
N THR A 136 10.83 -5.70 0.65
CA THR A 136 11.98 -4.89 0.21
C THR A 136 12.00 -3.49 0.82
N VAL A 137 10.93 -3.07 1.50
CA VAL A 137 10.84 -1.75 2.12
C VAL A 137 11.49 -1.80 3.50
N SER A 138 12.61 -1.08 3.68
CA SER A 138 13.26 -0.87 4.98
C SER A 138 12.86 0.50 5.52
N LEU A 139 12.02 0.54 6.57
CA LEU A 139 11.60 1.79 7.21
C LEU A 139 12.69 2.40 8.09
N THR A 140 13.66 1.59 8.54
CA THR A 140 14.79 2.02 9.37
C THR A 140 15.77 2.90 8.61
N SER A 141 16.01 2.57 7.34
CA SER A 141 16.89 3.33 6.46
C SER A 141 16.16 4.35 5.59
N ALA A 142 14.82 4.36 5.59
CA ALA A 142 14.04 5.25 4.76
C ALA A 142 14.23 6.73 5.13
N ASP A 143 14.47 7.55 4.10
CA ASP A 143 14.47 9.01 4.17
C ASP A 143 13.07 9.58 3.93
N ARG A 144 12.38 9.04 2.94
CA ARG A 144 11.01 9.45 2.61
C ARG A 144 10.22 8.37 1.91
N ILE A 145 8.90 8.49 2.00
CA ILE A 145 7.93 7.72 1.23
C ILE A 145 7.08 8.69 0.42
N GLU A 146 7.01 8.49 -0.88
CA GLU A 146 6.15 9.25 -1.78
C GLU A 146 4.94 8.38 -2.16
N VAL A 147 3.73 8.93 -2.03
CA VAL A 147 2.49 8.27 -2.43
C VAL A 147 1.82 9.11 -3.51
N LEU A 148 1.76 8.58 -4.72
CA LEU A 148 1.06 9.17 -5.86
C LEU A 148 -0.27 8.46 -6.06
N THR A 149 -1.36 9.23 -6.09
CA THR A 149 -2.71 8.74 -6.36
C THR A 149 -3.30 9.40 -7.61
N GLY A 150 -4.36 8.81 -8.13
CA GLY A 150 -5.10 9.37 -9.27
C GLY A 150 -4.51 9.04 -10.64
N PRO A 151 -4.98 9.75 -11.69
CA PRO A 151 -4.70 9.43 -13.10
C PRO A 151 -3.22 9.30 -13.48
N LEU A 152 -2.34 10.16 -12.98
CA LEU A 152 -0.92 10.10 -13.34
C LEU A 152 -0.20 8.82 -12.86
N ALA A 153 -0.73 8.15 -11.82
CA ALA A 153 -0.22 6.87 -11.37
C ALA A 153 -0.33 5.78 -12.44
N GLN A 154 -1.23 5.93 -13.42
CA GLN A 154 -1.45 4.95 -14.49
C GLN A 154 -0.26 4.83 -15.45
N LEU A 155 0.64 5.79 -15.46
CA LEU A 155 1.92 5.70 -16.19
C LEU A 155 2.89 4.67 -15.60
N TYR A 156 2.59 4.10 -14.43
CA TYR A 156 3.38 3.03 -13.81
C TYR A 156 2.89 1.60 -14.17
N GLY A 157 1.83 1.50 -14.97
CA GLY A 157 1.32 0.25 -15.53
C GLY A 157 0.27 -0.42 -14.65
N ASN A 158 0.38 -1.72 -14.46
CA ASN A 158 -0.57 -2.61 -13.78
C ASN A 158 -0.81 -2.24 -12.29
N SER A 159 -1.40 -1.05 -12.03
CA SER A 159 -1.63 -0.51 -10.69
C SER A 159 -2.65 0.62 -10.70
N ALA A 160 -3.95 0.28 -10.77
CA ALA A 160 -5.00 1.27 -10.89
C ALA A 160 -5.17 2.19 -9.65
N GLY A 161 -4.76 1.74 -8.46
CA GLY A 161 -4.91 2.50 -7.20
C GLY A 161 -3.88 3.61 -7.02
N GLY A 162 -2.62 3.36 -7.35
CA GLY A 162 -1.55 4.33 -7.10
C GLY A 162 -0.15 3.74 -7.04
N VAL A 163 0.79 4.59 -6.65
CA VAL A 163 2.22 4.25 -6.53
C VAL A 163 2.72 4.64 -5.15
N ILE A 164 3.46 3.76 -4.50
CA ILE A 164 4.20 4.02 -3.27
C ILE A 164 5.68 3.84 -3.58
N GLN A 165 6.46 4.92 -3.46
CA GLN A 165 7.91 4.90 -3.62
C GLN A 165 8.59 5.16 -2.29
N THR A 166 9.55 4.32 -1.94
CA THR A 166 10.38 4.46 -0.74
C THR A 166 11.80 4.77 -1.16
N TRP A 167 12.41 5.75 -0.51
CA TRP A 167 13.76 6.17 -0.76
C TRP A 167 14.60 5.98 0.50
N THR A 168 15.73 5.28 0.36
CA THR A 168 16.75 5.19 1.40
C THR A 168 17.44 6.54 1.55
N ARG A 169 17.85 6.90 2.78
CA ARG A 169 18.63 8.12 3.05
C ARG A 169 19.90 8.17 2.19
N GLU A 170 20.35 9.37 1.89
CA GLU A 170 21.64 9.54 1.24
C GLU A 170 22.79 9.37 2.24
N ALA A 171 23.93 8.91 1.75
CA ALA A 171 25.16 8.83 2.54
C ALA A 171 25.65 10.24 2.90
N GLY A 172 25.80 10.51 4.21
CA GLY A 172 26.35 11.78 4.69
C GLY A 172 27.84 11.92 4.36
N GLU A 173 28.34 13.16 4.33
CA GLU A 173 29.76 13.44 4.11
C GLU A 173 30.65 12.85 5.21
N GLN A 174 30.18 12.89 6.47
CA GLN A 174 30.86 12.26 7.61
C GLN A 174 30.30 10.86 7.81
N PRO A 175 31.17 9.84 7.85
CA PRO A 175 30.75 8.49 8.20
C PRO A 175 30.16 8.45 9.63
N GLN A 176 29.06 7.71 9.76
CA GLN A 176 28.30 7.59 11.01
C GLN A 176 27.81 6.17 11.19
N LEU A 177 27.92 5.66 12.43
CA LEU A 177 27.31 4.41 12.86
C LEU A 177 26.13 4.73 13.79
N ASP A 178 24.95 4.23 13.45
CA ASP A 178 23.76 4.29 14.27
C ASP A 178 23.47 2.90 14.86
N LEU A 179 23.31 2.83 16.16
CA LEU A 179 22.90 1.64 16.89
C LEU A 179 21.56 1.92 17.56
N SER A 180 20.56 1.11 17.35
CA SER A 180 19.28 1.31 18.04
C SER A 180 18.68 0.01 18.56
N THR A 181 17.96 0.15 19.68
CA THR A 181 17.20 -0.94 20.27
C THR A 181 15.83 -0.44 20.69
N THR A 182 14.82 -1.28 20.50
CA THR A 182 13.43 -1.00 20.84
C THR A 182 12.83 -2.18 21.57
N PHE A 183 12.10 -1.92 22.64
CA PHE A 183 11.33 -2.88 23.42
C PHE A 183 9.88 -2.45 23.48
N GLY A 184 8.97 -3.39 23.66
CA GLY A 184 7.56 -3.07 23.79
C GLY A 184 6.71 -4.20 24.37
N SER A 185 5.41 -3.95 24.43
CA SER A 185 4.41 -4.91 24.84
C SER A 185 4.48 -6.18 24.01
N TYR A 186 4.05 -7.30 24.59
CA TYR A 186 3.97 -8.61 23.94
C TYR A 186 5.30 -9.20 23.49
N GLY A 187 6.36 -8.96 24.28
CA GLY A 187 7.70 -9.49 23.98
C GLY A 187 8.40 -8.82 22.81
N LEU A 188 7.90 -7.66 22.33
CA LEU A 188 8.49 -6.96 21.20
C LEU A 188 9.93 -6.54 21.51
N ARG A 189 10.84 -6.92 20.61
CA ARG A 189 12.25 -6.54 20.58
C ARG A 189 12.66 -6.22 19.15
N ARG A 190 13.37 -5.12 18.96
CA ARG A 190 13.98 -4.77 17.67
C ARG A 190 15.37 -4.19 17.90
N HIS A 191 16.32 -4.62 17.09
CA HIS A 191 17.68 -4.11 17.10
C HIS A 191 18.07 -3.70 15.68
N ASP A 192 18.74 -2.54 15.55
CA ASP A 192 19.21 -2.04 14.27
C ASP A 192 20.65 -1.60 14.37
N VAL A 193 21.41 -1.87 13.32
CA VAL A 193 22.75 -1.34 13.08
C VAL A 193 22.75 -0.71 11.70
N GLN A 194 23.05 0.60 11.63
CA GLN A 194 23.10 1.29 10.36
C GLN A 194 24.41 2.06 10.23
N PHE A 195 25.10 1.83 9.14
CA PHE A 195 26.23 2.63 8.69
C PHE A 195 25.79 3.55 7.56
N SER A 196 26.22 4.80 7.59
CA SER A 196 26.08 5.73 6.46
C SER A 196 27.31 6.63 6.37
N GLY A 197 27.88 6.77 5.18
CA GLY A 197 29.03 7.64 4.99
C GLY A 197 29.49 7.70 3.55
N ARG A 198 30.29 8.74 3.23
CA ARG A 198 30.85 8.97 1.91
C ARG A 198 32.37 9.03 2.00
N THR A 199 33.05 8.44 1.02
CA THR A 199 34.49 8.56 0.82
C THR A 199 34.76 8.85 -0.65
N GLY A 200 35.23 10.06 -0.95
CA GLY A 200 35.38 10.50 -2.33
C GLY A 200 34.07 10.47 -3.11
N SER A 201 34.07 9.76 -4.26
CA SER A 201 32.90 9.62 -5.11
C SER A 201 31.91 8.53 -4.66
N VAL A 202 32.25 7.74 -3.62
CA VAL A 202 31.46 6.59 -3.20
C VAL A 202 30.75 6.90 -1.88
N GLY A 203 29.41 6.79 -1.90
CA GLY A 203 28.55 6.86 -0.72
C GLY A 203 27.93 5.51 -0.42
N ILE A 204 27.86 5.13 0.85
CA ILE A 204 27.30 3.84 1.30
C ILE A 204 26.29 4.11 2.41
N VAL A 205 25.15 3.46 2.32
CA VAL A 205 24.21 3.25 3.42
C VAL A 205 23.97 1.75 3.54
N ALA A 206 24.22 1.20 4.73
CA ALA A 206 23.98 -0.22 5.03
C ALA A 206 23.22 -0.29 6.35
N ASP A 207 22.09 -0.95 6.35
CA ASP A 207 21.18 -1.09 7.48
C ASP A 207 20.84 -2.57 7.69
N TYR A 208 20.99 -3.05 8.92
CA TYR A 208 20.60 -4.38 9.32
C TYR A 208 19.71 -4.30 10.55
N SER A 209 18.53 -4.89 10.47
CA SER A 209 17.56 -4.93 11.56
C SER A 209 17.10 -6.35 11.87
N THR A 210 16.89 -6.62 13.16
CA THR A 210 16.21 -7.80 13.66
C THR A 210 14.95 -7.39 14.42
N PHE A 211 13.92 -8.19 14.33
CA PHE A 211 12.66 -8.00 15.01
C PHE A 211 12.12 -9.33 15.51
N GLU A 212 11.65 -9.33 16.75
CA GLU A 212 11.02 -10.47 17.41
C GLU A 212 9.82 -9.99 18.21
N ILE A 213 8.77 -10.81 18.28
CA ILE A 213 7.58 -10.55 19.07
C ILE A 213 6.90 -11.87 19.44
N ASP A 214 6.43 -11.99 20.69
CA ASP A 214 5.59 -13.13 21.10
C ASP A 214 4.15 -12.99 20.55
N GLY A 215 3.73 -11.74 20.34
CA GLY A 215 2.43 -11.37 19.79
C GLY A 215 1.33 -11.23 20.85
N TYR A 216 0.27 -10.50 20.47
CA TYR A 216 -0.89 -10.25 21.35
C TYR A 216 -1.82 -11.45 21.45
N ARG A 217 -2.03 -12.15 20.35
CA ARG A 217 -2.90 -13.30 20.24
C ARG A 217 -2.13 -14.59 20.46
N LYS A 218 -2.82 -15.66 20.82
CA LYS A 218 -2.26 -17.01 20.76
C LYS A 218 -1.88 -17.33 19.32
N ASN A 219 -0.78 -18.06 19.10
CA ASN A 219 -0.25 -18.42 17.80
C ASN A 219 0.03 -17.20 16.90
N SER A 220 0.69 -16.14 17.44
CA SER A 220 1.01 -14.91 16.70
C SER A 220 2.46 -14.42 16.84
N ALA A 221 3.36 -15.27 17.37
CA ALA A 221 4.78 -14.96 17.45
C ALA A 221 5.43 -14.82 16.06
N ALA A 222 6.44 -13.95 15.94
CA ALA A 222 7.16 -13.76 14.70
C ALA A 222 8.61 -13.35 14.92
N GLU A 223 9.46 -13.75 13.97
CA GLU A 223 10.86 -13.34 13.85
C GLU A 223 11.11 -12.80 12.45
N ARG A 224 11.91 -11.74 12.35
CA ARG A 224 12.24 -11.10 11.07
C ARG A 224 13.65 -10.53 11.11
N LYS A 225 14.40 -10.69 10.02
CA LYS A 225 15.71 -10.10 9.78
C LYS A 225 15.67 -9.38 8.45
N GLN A 226 16.24 -8.20 8.37
CA GLN A 226 16.25 -7.42 7.14
C GLN A 226 17.57 -6.69 6.98
N PHE A 227 18.14 -6.75 5.78
CA PHE A 227 19.26 -5.94 5.36
C PHE A 227 18.84 -5.05 4.18
N ASN A 228 19.23 -3.78 4.23
CA ASN A 228 19.11 -2.84 3.12
C ASN A 228 20.44 -2.15 2.91
N GLY A 229 20.99 -2.28 1.70
CA GLY A 229 22.25 -1.66 1.31
C GLY A 229 22.08 -0.82 0.06
N VAL A 230 22.56 0.43 0.09
CA VAL A 230 22.61 1.32 -1.07
C VAL A 230 24.01 1.85 -1.20
N LEU A 231 24.65 1.58 -2.34
CA LEU A 231 25.91 2.16 -2.73
C LEU A 231 25.67 3.13 -3.89
N THR A 232 26.16 4.35 -3.76
CA THR A 232 26.13 5.36 -4.81
C THR A 232 27.56 5.70 -5.20
N SER A 233 27.85 5.80 -6.51
CA SER A 233 29.18 6.18 -6.99
C SER A 233 29.04 7.15 -8.16
N GLN A 234 29.76 8.27 -8.08
CA GLN A 234 29.98 9.17 -9.20
C GLN A 234 31.13 8.60 -10.03
N LEU A 235 30.82 7.83 -11.08
CA LEU A 235 31.83 7.18 -11.93
C LEU A 235 32.57 8.19 -12.79
N GLN A 236 31.86 9.19 -13.32
CA GLN A 236 32.34 10.33 -14.10
C GLN A 236 31.49 11.56 -13.70
N PRO A 237 31.89 12.78 -14.01
CA PRO A 237 31.11 13.99 -13.67
C PRO A 237 29.66 13.94 -14.13
N ASP A 238 29.37 13.24 -15.22
CA ASP A 238 28.08 13.07 -15.87
C ASP A 238 27.45 11.68 -15.66
N THR A 239 28.11 10.77 -14.94
CA THR A 239 27.68 9.36 -14.83
C THR A 239 27.63 8.92 -13.37
N LYS A 240 26.42 8.61 -12.89
CA LYS A 240 26.16 8.12 -11.52
C LYS A 240 25.63 6.69 -11.54
N LEU A 241 26.23 5.83 -10.73
CA LEU A 241 25.78 4.47 -10.49
C LEU A 241 25.19 4.37 -9.08
N LYS A 242 24.02 3.74 -8.97
CA LYS A 242 23.42 3.31 -7.68
C LYS A 242 23.25 1.79 -7.71
N LEU A 243 23.79 1.11 -6.70
CA LEU A 243 23.54 -0.31 -6.44
C LEU A 243 22.66 -0.44 -5.22
N VAL A 244 21.68 -1.33 -5.28
CA VAL A 244 20.69 -1.57 -4.21
C VAL A 244 20.70 -3.07 -3.88
N ALA A 245 20.78 -3.40 -2.60
CA ALA A 245 20.67 -4.78 -2.11
C ALA A 245 19.61 -4.83 -1.00
N ASN A 246 18.60 -5.69 -1.15
CA ASN A 246 17.60 -5.94 -0.12
C ASN A 246 17.59 -7.43 0.18
N LEU A 247 17.84 -7.79 1.45
CA LEU A 247 17.77 -9.16 1.94
C LEU A 247 16.75 -9.20 3.07
N PHE A 248 15.82 -10.12 3.00
CA PHE A 248 14.75 -10.29 3.96
C PHE A 248 14.61 -11.76 4.33
N ASP A 249 14.61 -12.05 5.62
CA ASP A 249 14.41 -13.38 6.18
C ASP A 249 13.40 -13.32 7.33
N MET A 250 12.30 -14.03 7.19
CA MET A 250 11.28 -14.26 8.20
C MET A 250 11.17 -15.78 8.40
N PRO A 251 12.03 -16.36 9.25
CA PRO A 251 12.10 -17.81 9.40
C PRO A 251 10.82 -18.38 9.99
N MET A 252 10.11 -17.58 10.79
CA MET A 252 8.87 -17.99 11.44
C MET A 252 7.96 -16.80 11.69
N ALA A 253 6.72 -16.90 11.24
CA ALA A 253 5.61 -16.07 11.67
C ALA A 253 4.37 -16.96 11.86
N GLN A 254 3.89 -17.06 13.07
CA GLN A 254 2.68 -17.79 13.41
C GLN A 254 1.44 -17.03 12.91
N ASP A 255 0.45 -17.77 12.42
CA ASP A 255 -0.79 -17.19 11.92
C ASP A 255 -1.95 -17.49 12.88
N PRO A 256 -2.44 -16.50 13.62
CA PRO A 256 -3.56 -16.69 14.54
C PRO A 256 -4.91 -16.88 13.84
N LEU A 257 -5.00 -16.71 12.52
CA LEU A 257 -6.23 -16.67 11.73
C LEU A 257 -7.23 -15.61 12.19
N GLY A 258 -8.33 -15.43 11.47
CA GLY A 258 -9.43 -14.55 11.87
C GLY A 258 -10.26 -15.11 13.00
N LEU A 259 -11.14 -14.28 13.59
CA LEU A 259 -12.12 -14.63 14.62
C LEU A 259 -13.54 -14.43 14.09
N THR A 260 -14.48 -15.22 14.59
CA THR A 260 -15.92 -14.91 14.47
C THR A 260 -16.28 -13.75 15.40
N ALA A 261 -17.46 -13.16 15.24
CA ALA A 261 -17.95 -12.11 16.14
C ALA A 261 -18.03 -12.56 17.60
N ASP A 262 -18.51 -13.79 17.85
CA ASP A 262 -18.62 -14.36 19.19
C ASP A 262 -17.23 -14.64 19.79
N GLN A 263 -16.31 -15.18 19.04
CA GLN A 263 -14.93 -15.38 19.47
C GLN A 263 -14.25 -14.06 19.84
N LEU A 264 -14.40 -13.03 18.99
CA LEU A 264 -13.85 -11.70 19.25
C LEU A 264 -14.40 -11.09 20.52
N LYS A 265 -15.71 -11.26 20.78
CA LYS A 265 -16.37 -10.77 21.97
C LYS A 265 -15.95 -11.54 23.23
N ALA A 266 -15.79 -12.86 23.14
CA ALA A 266 -15.44 -13.72 24.26
C ALA A 266 -13.99 -13.52 24.72
N ASP A 267 -13.04 -13.56 23.79
CA ASP A 267 -11.61 -13.33 24.06
C ASP A 267 -10.90 -12.90 22.77
N PRO A 268 -10.55 -11.62 22.59
CA PRO A 268 -9.83 -11.16 21.41
C PRO A 268 -8.38 -11.70 21.30
N ARG A 269 -7.84 -12.30 22.36
CA ARG A 269 -6.49 -12.88 22.39
C ARG A 269 -6.45 -14.30 21.85
N GLN A 270 -7.58 -14.96 21.73
CA GLN A 270 -7.60 -16.34 21.23
C GLN A 270 -7.15 -16.43 19.77
N ALA A 271 -6.64 -17.57 19.39
CA ALA A 271 -6.43 -17.92 17.98
C ALA A 271 -7.77 -18.33 17.33
N GLY A 272 -7.87 -18.19 16.03
CA GLY A 272 -8.97 -18.73 15.26
C GLY A 272 -9.01 -20.26 15.31
N ASN A 273 -10.13 -20.83 14.86
CA ASN A 273 -10.35 -22.27 14.90
C ASN A 273 -9.17 -23.03 14.28
N ARG A 274 -8.62 -23.98 15.04
CA ARG A 274 -7.52 -24.88 14.62
C ARG A 274 -6.14 -24.25 14.42
N ALA A 275 -5.96 -22.92 14.55
CA ALA A 275 -4.67 -22.29 14.32
C ALA A 275 -3.55 -22.91 15.22
N GLU A 276 -3.81 -23.08 16.52
CA GLU A 276 -2.87 -23.70 17.46
C GLU A 276 -2.66 -25.20 17.19
N LEU A 277 -3.74 -25.92 16.87
CA LEU A 277 -3.70 -27.37 16.63
C LEU A 277 -2.96 -27.71 15.34
N ASP A 278 -3.23 -26.97 14.26
CA ASP A 278 -2.58 -27.16 12.95
C ASP A 278 -1.27 -26.37 12.84
N ARG A 279 -0.90 -25.60 13.88
CA ARG A 279 0.32 -24.78 13.96
C ARG A 279 0.49 -23.92 12.71
N THR A 280 -0.57 -23.19 12.34
CA THR A 280 -0.58 -22.31 11.16
C THR A 280 0.53 -21.29 11.28
N ARG A 281 1.35 -21.17 10.21
CA ARG A 281 2.53 -20.29 10.17
C ARG A 281 3.01 -20.07 8.76
N LYS A 282 3.91 -19.12 8.61
CA LYS A 282 4.55 -18.79 7.34
C LYS A 282 6.03 -18.50 7.56
N SER A 283 6.87 -18.91 6.61
CA SER A 283 8.27 -18.47 6.49
C SER A 283 8.46 -17.83 5.11
N VAL A 284 9.25 -16.75 5.07
CA VAL A 284 9.50 -15.99 3.83
C VAL A 284 10.96 -15.61 3.78
N GLN A 285 11.62 -15.87 2.65
CA GLN A 285 12.91 -15.28 2.32
C GLN A 285 12.81 -14.52 1.00
N GLN A 286 13.47 -13.37 0.91
CA GLN A 286 13.56 -12.62 -0.31
C GLN A 286 14.91 -11.94 -0.44
N ASN A 287 15.56 -12.12 -1.57
CA ASN A 287 16.81 -11.47 -1.91
C ASN A 287 16.62 -10.69 -3.21
N GLN A 288 17.03 -9.43 -3.23
CA GLN A 288 16.95 -8.58 -4.41
C GLN A 288 18.22 -7.77 -4.57
N LEU A 289 18.75 -7.75 -5.76
CA LEU A 289 19.83 -6.86 -6.18
C LEU A 289 19.34 -5.99 -7.34
N GLY A 290 19.77 -4.74 -7.36
CA GLY A 290 19.46 -3.81 -8.45
C GLY A 290 20.58 -2.83 -8.72
N ALA A 291 20.62 -2.35 -9.94
CA ALA A 291 21.54 -1.31 -10.40
C ALA A 291 20.74 -0.25 -11.15
N VAL A 292 21.02 1.01 -10.88
CA VAL A 292 20.50 2.16 -11.62
C VAL A 292 21.70 2.97 -12.09
N LEU A 293 21.88 3.07 -13.41
CA LEU A 293 22.88 3.89 -14.06
C LEU A 293 22.20 5.12 -14.64
N LEU A 294 22.68 6.28 -14.27
CA LEU A 294 22.25 7.58 -14.79
C LEU A 294 23.41 8.21 -15.53
N HIS A 295 23.17 8.63 -16.76
CA HIS A 295 24.13 9.33 -17.58
C HIS A 295 23.52 10.60 -18.17
N GLN A 296 24.19 11.73 -17.98
CA GLN A 296 23.77 13.03 -18.47
C GLN A 296 24.57 13.41 -19.71
N PHE A 297 23.97 13.30 -20.90
CA PHE A 297 24.61 13.67 -22.15
C PHE A 297 24.80 15.17 -22.31
N SER A 298 23.87 15.95 -21.74
CA SER A 298 23.88 17.41 -21.72
C SER A 298 23.04 17.93 -20.55
N PRO A 299 23.09 19.22 -20.21
CA PRO A 299 22.19 19.79 -19.20
C PRO A 299 20.70 19.56 -19.47
N SER A 300 20.32 19.27 -20.72
CA SER A 300 18.94 19.06 -21.15
C SER A 300 18.61 17.62 -21.54
N LEU A 301 19.55 16.68 -21.47
CA LEU A 301 19.31 15.29 -21.90
C LEU A 301 19.97 14.28 -20.96
N GLU A 302 19.16 13.47 -20.30
CA GLU A 302 19.54 12.44 -19.32
C GLU A 302 19.02 11.07 -19.75
N MET A 303 19.82 10.04 -19.60
CA MET A 303 19.44 8.64 -19.77
C MET A 303 19.58 7.89 -18.45
N GLN A 304 18.60 7.06 -18.14
CA GLN A 304 18.64 6.17 -17.00
C GLN A 304 18.39 4.73 -17.44
N TRP A 305 19.26 3.83 -16.99
CA TRP A 305 19.08 2.39 -17.09
C TRP A 305 18.83 1.79 -15.72
N ARG A 306 18.00 0.76 -15.66
CA ARG A 306 17.74 -0.02 -14.46
C ARG A 306 17.79 -1.50 -14.81
N LEU A 307 18.56 -2.25 -14.03
CA LEU A 307 18.61 -3.71 -14.07
C LEU A 307 18.40 -4.23 -12.65
N TYR A 308 17.58 -5.25 -12.48
CA TYR A 308 17.39 -5.86 -11.18
C TYR A 308 16.99 -7.33 -11.31
N GLY A 309 17.20 -8.09 -10.24
CA GLY A 309 16.76 -9.46 -10.14
C GLY A 309 16.77 -9.92 -8.70
N GLY A 310 16.10 -11.04 -8.46
CA GLY A 310 16.02 -11.59 -7.12
C GLY A 310 15.26 -12.90 -7.06
N THR A 311 15.22 -13.42 -5.83
CA THR A 311 14.53 -14.67 -5.49
C THR A 311 13.57 -14.42 -4.33
N ARG A 312 12.48 -15.17 -4.27
CA ARG A 312 11.55 -15.19 -3.14
C ARG A 312 11.05 -16.61 -2.90
N SER A 313 11.19 -17.07 -1.67
CA SER A 313 10.55 -18.28 -1.19
C SER A 313 9.48 -17.95 -0.14
N ASN A 314 8.41 -18.72 -0.12
CA ASN A 314 7.32 -18.58 0.83
C ASN A 314 6.73 -19.96 1.12
N LEU A 315 6.95 -20.45 2.33
CA LEU A 315 6.36 -21.69 2.81
C LEU A 315 5.28 -21.37 3.85
N GLN A 316 4.04 -21.79 3.59
CA GLN A 316 2.90 -21.54 4.46
C GLN A 316 2.20 -22.85 4.84
N TYR A 317 1.91 -23.02 6.13
CA TYR A 317 1.07 -24.07 6.68
C TYR A 317 -0.32 -23.51 6.99
N GLN A 318 -1.35 -24.19 6.48
CA GLN A 318 -2.75 -23.75 6.51
C GLN A 318 -3.59 -24.69 7.38
N ALA A 319 -4.60 -24.13 8.05
CA ALA A 319 -5.50 -24.89 8.90
C ALA A 319 -6.41 -25.84 8.10
N LYS A 320 -6.80 -26.92 8.74
CA LYS A 320 -7.88 -27.81 8.28
C LYS A 320 -9.22 -27.08 8.30
N THR A 321 -10.02 -27.31 7.27
CA THR A 321 -11.43 -26.87 7.21
C THR A 321 -12.36 -28.07 7.17
N PHE A 322 -13.67 -27.79 7.14
CA PHE A 322 -14.67 -28.87 6.98
C PHE A 322 -14.47 -29.65 5.68
N PHE A 323 -14.06 -28.97 4.60
CA PHE A 323 -13.93 -29.56 3.27
C PHE A 323 -12.49 -29.89 2.87
N ASN A 324 -11.49 -29.31 3.55
CA ASN A 324 -10.08 -29.48 3.19
C ASN A 324 -9.24 -29.90 4.39
N PRO A 325 -8.34 -30.89 4.25
CA PRO A 325 -7.36 -31.22 5.30
C PRO A 325 -6.44 -30.03 5.54
N SER A 326 -5.70 -30.03 6.66
CA SER A 326 -4.57 -29.12 6.85
C SER A 326 -3.56 -29.31 5.71
N SER A 327 -3.02 -28.20 5.24
CA SER A 327 -2.23 -28.20 4.01
C SER A 327 -1.01 -27.29 4.13
N TRP A 328 -0.09 -27.47 3.21
CA TRP A 328 1.04 -26.58 3.02
C TRP A 328 1.10 -26.07 1.58
N VAL A 329 1.67 -24.89 1.41
CA VAL A 329 1.97 -24.27 0.11
C VAL A 329 3.40 -23.79 0.16
N ASP A 330 4.22 -24.20 -0.82
CA ASP A 330 5.58 -23.73 -1.04
C ASP A 330 5.65 -23.01 -2.38
N LEU A 331 6.05 -21.75 -2.34
CA LEU A 331 6.22 -20.88 -3.50
C LEU A 331 7.69 -20.51 -3.62
N GLN A 332 8.31 -20.81 -4.75
CA GLN A 332 9.67 -20.41 -5.07
C GLN A 332 9.66 -19.60 -6.35
N ARG A 333 10.03 -18.32 -6.26
CA ARG A 333 9.96 -17.36 -7.35
C ARG A 333 11.32 -16.76 -7.63
N ASP A 334 11.69 -16.75 -8.92
CA ASP A 334 12.80 -15.97 -9.46
C ASP A 334 12.24 -14.85 -10.33
N TYR A 335 12.87 -13.69 -10.30
CA TYR A 335 12.46 -12.56 -11.14
C TYR A 335 13.64 -11.74 -11.59
N VAL A 336 13.49 -11.11 -12.77
CA VAL A 336 14.44 -10.20 -13.38
C VAL A 336 13.70 -9.11 -14.13
N GLY A 337 14.27 -7.92 -14.16
CA GLY A 337 13.72 -6.80 -14.93
C GLY A 337 14.78 -5.85 -15.45
N LEU A 338 14.50 -5.29 -16.61
CA LEU A 338 15.27 -4.26 -17.28
C LEU A 338 14.37 -3.08 -17.60
N GLY A 339 14.79 -1.87 -17.28
CA GLY A 339 14.09 -0.65 -17.67
C GLY A 339 15.06 0.38 -18.23
N GLY A 340 14.62 1.11 -19.23
CA GLY A 340 15.36 2.23 -19.82
C GLY A 340 14.47 3.44 -19.97
N GLN A 341 15.02 4.63 -19.72
CA GLN A 341 14.31 5.88 -19.96
C GLN A 341 15.26 7.00 -20.38
N LEU A 342 14.79 7.82 -21.30
CA LEU A 342 15.42 9.03 -21.76
C LEU A 342 14.55 10.21 -21.36
N LYS A 343 15.15 11.20 -20.69
CA LYS A 343 14.50 12.44 -20.26
C LYS A 343 15.12 13.61 -20.97
N GLY A 344 14.29 14.49 -21.46
CA GLY A 344 14.75 15.70 -22.14
C GLY A 344 14.03 16.95 -21.66
N LYS A 345 14.67 18.09 -21.87
CA LYS A 345 14.14 19.41 -21.59
C LYS A 345 14.38 20.34 -22.78
N GLU A 346 13.29 20.93 -23.29
CA GLU A 346 13.30 21.92 -24.36
C GLU A 346 12.91 23.28 -23.78
N SER A 347 13.84 24.23 -23.77
CA SER A 347 13.65 25.52 -23.12
C SER A 347 13.24 26.65 -24.06
N ASN A 348 13.40 26.46 -25.40
CA ASN A 348 13.23 27.50 -26.40
C ASN A 348 12.02 27.28 -27.31
N LEU A 349 10.91 26.81 -26.78
CA LEU A 349 9.68 26.70 -27.56
C LEU A 349 8.98 28.06 -27.65
N LYS A 350 8.28 28.33 -28.77
CA LYS A 350 7.56 29.59 -29.02
C LYS A 350 6.61 29.98 -27.88
N PHE A 351 6.07 29.00 -27.13
CA PHE A 351 5.10 29.19 -26.07
C PHE A 351 5.52 28.51 -24.76
N GLY A 352 6.79 28.64 -24.36
CA GLY A 352 7.28 28.14 -23.08
C GLY A 352 8.37 27.08 -23.19
N SER A 353 8.36 26.14 -22.24
CA SER A 353 9.31 25.03 -22.16
C SER A 353 8.60 23.70 -21.99
N MET A 354 9.30 22.61 -22.27
CA MET A 354 8.76 21.25 -22.19
C MET A 354 9.77 20.31 -21.57
N ASP A 355 9.33 19.58 -20.54
CA ASP A 355 10.05 18.43 -20.03
C ASP A 355 9.37 17.16 -20.56
N TRP A 356 10.17 16.21 -21.03
CA TRP A 356 9.63 14.97 -21.59
C TRP A 356 10.42 13.74 -21.16
N ILE A 357 9.75 12.58 -21.18
CA ILE A 357 10.36 11.29 -20.94
C ILE A 357 9.80 10.26 -21.91
N LEU A 358 10.68 9.41 -22.42
CA LEU A 358 10.36 8.19 -23.15
C LEU A 358 11.02 7.02 -22.44
N GLY A 359 10.35 5.88 -22.37
CA GLY A 359 10.94 4.73 -21.71
C GLY A 359 10.20 3.42 -21.95
N PHE A 360 10.81 2.36 -21.42
CA PHE A 360 10.27 1.01 -21.45
C PHE A 360 10.61 0.26 -20.16
N ASP A 361 9.81 -0.76 -19.86
CA ASP A 361 10.04 -1.72 -18.76
C ASP A 361 9.80 -3.13 -19.30
N LEU A 362 10.74 -4.04 -19.04
CA LEU A 362 10.71 -5.46 -19.39
C LEU A 362 10.93 -6.26 -18.12
N ASP A 363 9.91 -6.95 -17.66
CA ASP A 363 9.96 -7.69 -16.40
C ASP A 363 9.48 -9.13 -16.61
N GLN A 364 10.14 -10.08 -15.98
CA GLN A 364 9.75 -11.49 -16.00
C GLN A 364 9.90 -12.11 -14.63
N SER A 365 8.98 -13.00 -14.27
CA SER A 365 9.11 -13.90 -13.13
C SER A 365 8.74 -15.33 -13.49
N SER A 366 9.37 -16.27 -12.79
CA SER A 366 9.06 -17.71 -12.84
C SER A 366 8.79 -18.17 -11.43
N GLU A 367 7.67 -18.84 -11.18
CA GLU A 367 7.27 -19.34 -9.86
C GLU A 367 6.98 -20.82 -9.93
N ARG A 368 7.69 -21.62 -9.12
CA ARG A 368 7.29 -22.97 -8.82
C ARG A 368 6.41 -22.98 -7.59
N ARG A 369 5.25 -23.61 -7.70
CA ARG A 369 4.28 -23.75 -6.63
C ARG A 369 4.02 -25.23 -6.35
N ASN A 370 4.40 -25.65 -5.15
CA ASN A 370 4.08 -26.96 -4.63
C ASN A 370 3.02 -26.85 -3.52
N GLY A 371 2.20 -27.88 -3.37
CA GLY A 371 1.22 -27.96 -2.31
C GLY A 371 0.79 -29.38 -2.02
N GLY A 372 0.54 -29.66 -0.74
CA GLY A 372 0.17 -30.98 -0.27
C GLY A 372 -0.60 -30.94 1.03
N GLU A 373 -1.03 -32.11 1.50
CA GLU A 373 -1.67 -32.28 2.79
C GLU A 373 -0.60 -32.44 3.88
N THR A 374 -0.89 -31.94 5.08
CA THR A 374 -0.15 -32.26 6.30
C THR A 374 -0.93 -33.32 7.05
N SER A 375 -0.26 -34.38 7.55
CA SER A 375 -0.90 -35.32 8.45
C SER A 375 -1.22 -34.66 9.79
N SER A 376 -2.44 -34.77 10.26
CA SER A 376 -2.87 -34.29 11.58
C SER A 376 -2.11 -35.03 12.67
N GLY A 377 -1.35 -34.31 13.51
CA GLY A 377 -0.61 -34.87 14.64
C GLY A 377 0.89 -35.11 14.41
N GLU A 378 1.39 -34.95 13.19
CA GLU A 378 2.83 -34.99 12.97
C GLU A 378 3.54 -33.73 13.46
N LYS A 379 4.71 -33.90 14.06
CA LYS A 379 5.66 -32.81 14.28
C LYS A 379 5.99 -32.24 12.90
N ILE A 380 5.53 -31.00 12.63
CA ILE A 380 5.65 -30.29 11.34
C ILE A 380 7.13 -29.93 11.05
N ALA A 381 8.06 -30.80 11.33
CA ALA A 381 9.47 -30.62 11.02
C ALA A 381 9.84 -31.14 9.61
N THR A 382 8.98 -31.94 9.00
CA THR A 382 9.19 -32.49 7.65
C THR A 382 7.93 -32.31 6.82
N LEU A 383 8.10 -31.74 5.63
CA LEU A 383 7.05 -31.71 4.61
C LEU A 383 6.67 -33.18 4.33
N SER A 384 5.44 -33.59 4.63
CA SER A 384 4.97 -34.89 4.20
C SER A 384 4.84 -34.86 2.68
N THR A 385 5.71 -35.58 1.98
CA THR A 385 5.65 -35.75 0.54
C THR A 385 4.55 -36.74 0.11
N SER A 386 3.83 -37.34 1.05
CA SER A 386 2.95 -38.48 0.81
C SER A 386 1.69 -38.18 0.04
N LYS A 387 1.29 -36.88 -0.05
CA LYS A 387 0.12 -36.44 -0.83
C LYS A 387 0.31 -35.06 -1.42
N VAL A 388 1.24 -34.97 -2.37
CA VAL A 388 1.36 -33.75 -3.21
C VAL A 388 0.17 -33.74 -4.18
N TYR A 389 -0.70 -32.74 -4.08
CA TYR A 389 -1.83 -32.56 -4.99
C TYR A 389 -1.64 -31.39 -5.95
N ARG A 390 -0.51 -30.66 -5.82
CA ARG A 390 -0.22 -29.51 -6.69
C ARG A 390 1.27 -29.42 -6.94
N ASP A 391 1.65 -29.33 -8.21
CA ASP A 391 3.00 -29.05 -8.69
C ASP A 391 2.89 -28.21 -9.96
N GLU A 392 3.16 -26.92 -9.85
CA GLU A 392 2.95 -25.94 -10.91
C GLU A 392 4.23 -25.16 -11.20
N LEU A 393 4.43 -24.86 -12.48
CA LEU A 393 5.38 -23.86 -12.94
C LEU A 393 4.60 -22.74 -13.65
N SER A 394 4.64 -21.55 -13.07
CA SER A 394 3.96 -20.37 -13.60
C SER A 394 4.97 -19.30 -14.00
N LYS A 395 4.68 -18.58 -15.08
CA LYS A 395 5.49 -17.47 -15.58
C LYS A 395 4.62 -16.23 -15.75
N ALA A 396 5.15 -15.10 -15.35
CA ALA A 396 4.54 -13.80 -15.64
C ALA A 396 5.56 -12.94 -16.39
N ARG A 397 5.13 -12.31 -17.48
CA ARG A 397 5.93 -11.37 -18.26
C ARG A 397 5.17 -10.06 -18.42
N ASN A 398 5.88 -8.98 -18.27
CA ASN A 398 5.38 -7.64 -18.50
C ASN A 398 6.28 -6.93 -19.53
N THR A 399 5.67 -6.31 -20.53
CA THR A 399 6.35 -5.52 -21.57
C THR A 399 5.62 -4.21 -21.70
N ASP A 400 6.29 -3.13 -21.37
CA ASP A 400 5.71 -1.79 -21.35
C ASP A 400 6.56 -0.82 -22.17
N ALA A 401 5.88 0.12 -22.82
CA ALA A 401 6.47 1.35 -23.34
C ALA A 401 5.67 2.55 -22.84
N PHE A 402 6.33 3.64 -22.51
CA PHE A 402 5.66 4.82 -21.97
C PHE A 402 6.33 6.10 -22.43
N MET A 403 5.51 7.16 -22.45
CA MET A 403 5.96 8.53 -22.61
C MET A 403 5.16 9.46 -21.72
N GLN A 404 5.78 10.57 -21.31
CA GLN A 404 5.13 11.67 -20.61
C GLN A 404 5.75 12.98 -21.07
N MET A 405 4.96 14.03 -21.08
CA MET A 405 5.36 15.38 -21.41
C MET A 405 4.70 16.35 -20.42
N ASN A 406 5.46 17.30 -19.90
CA ASN A 406 4.99 18.45 -19.15
C ASN A 406 5.31 19.71 -19.94
N TRP A 407 4.30 20.37 -20.44
CA TRP A 407 4.46 21.63 -21.17
C TRP A 407 4.13 22.80 -20.24
N HIS A 408 5.14 23.60 -19.96
CA HIS A 408 5.05 24.84 -19.20
C HIS A 408 4.70 25.97 -20.17
N TRP A 409 3.41 26.23 -20.32
CA TRP A 409 2.93 27.22 -21.27
C TRP A 409 3.17 28.63 -20.74
N VAL A 410 3.76 29.50 -21.59
CA VAL A 410 4.08 30.89 -21.25
C VAL A 410 3.26 31.81 -22.14
N ASP A 411 2.59 32.80 -21.52
CA ASP A 411 1.83 33.84 -22.23
C ASP A 411 2.74 34.89 -22.89
N ALA A 412 2.15 35.83 -23.61
CA ALA A 412 2.88 36.89 -24.28
C ALA A 412 3.61 37.85 -23.33
N ALA A 413 3.23 37.89 -22.05
CA ALA A 413 3.87 38.67 -21.00
C ALA A 413 5.00 37.96 -20.28
N GLY A 414 5.23 36.68 -20.62
CA GLY A 414 6.28 35.83 -20.01
C GLY A 414 5.82 35.11 -18.74
N HIS A 415 4.53 35.15 -18.36
CA HIS A 415 4.01 34.41 -17.24
C HIS A 415 3.75 32.94 -17.63
N ASN A 416 3.87 32.02 -16.68
CA ASN A 416 3.47 30.60 -16.82
C ASN A 416 2.14 30.35 -16.11
N PRO A 417 0.98 30.64 -16.71
CA PRO A 417 -0.31 30.40 -16.06
C PRO A 417 -0.73 28.95 -16.08
N PHE A 418 -0.20 28.11 -16.99
CA PHE A 418 -0.60 26.71 -17.12
C PHE A 418 0.58 25.77 -17.33
N THR A 419 0.51 24.62 -16.64
CA THR A 419 1.33 23.45 -16.97
C THR A 419 0.39 22.34 -17.46
N ILE A 420 0.63 21.83 -18.67
CA ILE A 420 -0.14 20.76 -19.28
C ILE A 420 0.71 19.48 -19.22
N THR A 421 0.20 18.47 -18.55
CA THR A 421 0.82 17.14 -18.47
C THR A 421 0.05 16.18 -19.36
N SER A 422 0.72 15.47 -20.26
CA SER A 422 0.14 14.39 -21.04
C SER A 422 1.05 13.17 -21.00
N GLY A 423 0.46 11.99 -21.11
CA GLY A 423 1.24 10.76 -21.13
C GLY A 423 0.46 9.59 -21.70
N LEU A 424 1.19 8.59 -22.11
CA LEU A 424 0.66 7.34 -22.62
C LEU A 424 1.57 6.20 -22.18
N ARG A 425 0.97 5.12 -21.68
CA ARG A 425 1.65 3.85 -21.48
C ARG A 425 0.92 2.77 -22.27
N TYR A 426 1.66 1.95 -22.96
CA TYR A 426 1.18 0.69 -23.54
C TYR A 426 1.79 -0.46 -22.75
N SER A 427 0.94 -1.37 -22.30
CA SER A 427 1.34 -2.50 -21.45
C SER A 427 0.84 -3.81 -22.04
N ARG A 428 1.67 -4.85 -21.98
CA ARG A 428 1.31 -6.23 -22.26
C ARG A 428 1.77 -7.12 -21.12
N VAL A 429 0.80 -7.81 -20.48
CA VAL A 429 1.05 -8.74 -19.37
C VAL A 429 0.60 -10.13 -19.80
N GLN A 430 1.49 -11.11 -19.68
CA GLN A 430 1.24 -12.51 -20.03
C GLN A 430 1.46 -13.38 -18.79
N LEU A 431 0.50 -14.24 -18.50
CA LEU A 431 0.57 -15.25 -17.45
C LEU A 431 0.42 -16.62 -18.10
N ASP A 432 1.38 -17.49 -17.86
CA ASP A 432 1.40 -18.88 -18.30
C ASP A 432 1.55 -19.79 -17.08
N SER A 433 0.82 -20.88 -17.01
CA SER A 433 0.91 -21.86 -15.92
C SER A 433 0.79 -23.28 -16.45
N VAL A 434 1.63 -24.17 -15.95
CA VAL A 434 1.55 -25.60 -16.20
C VAL A 434 1.51 -26.32 -14.85
N ASN A 435 0.43 -27.03 -14.59
CA ASN A 435 0.31 -27.92 -13.44
C ASN A 435 0.67 -29.35 -13.86
N TYR A 436 1.72 -29.91 -13.28
CA TYR A 436 2.22 -31.25 -13.57
C TYR A 436 1.42 -32.36 -12.83
N ASN A 437 0.55 -31.96 -11.89
CA ASN A 437 -0.33 -32.85 -11.15
C ASN A 437 -1.79 -32.29 -11.15
N PRO A 438 -2.42 -32.18 -12.33
CA PRO A 438 -3.75 -31.61 -12.43
C PRO A 438 -4.81 -32.56 -11.86
N ALA A 439 -5.94 -31.98 -11.39
CA ALA A 439 -7.09 -32.76 -11.00
C ALA A 439 -7.69 -33.49 -12.21
N SER A 440 -8.39 -34.59 -11.97
CA SER A 440 -9.07 -35.36 -13.05
C SER A 440 -9.98 -34.43 -13.85
N GLY A 441 -9.82 -34.46 -15.18
CA GLY A 441 -10.59 -33.61 -16.10
C GLY A 441 -10.03 -32.21 -16.32
N ASP A 442 -8.88 -31.86 -15.73
CA ASP A 442 -8.12 -30.64 -16.01
C ASP A 442 -6.89 -31.00 -16.86
N ASN A 443 -6.61 -30.21 -17.90
CA ASN A 443 -5.42 -30.38 -18.74
C ASN A 443 -4.14 -29.80 -18.10
N GLY A 444 -4.26 -29.13 -16.94
CA GLY A 444 -3.15 -28.52 -16.21
C GLY A 444 -2.56 -27.28 -16.87
N ILE A 445 -3.15 -26.74 -17.94
CA ILE A 445 -2.61 -25.61 -18.69
C ILE A 445 -3.45 -24.36 -18.40
N GLY A 446 -2.80 -23.26 -18.06
CA GLY A 446 -3.40 -21.94 -17.88
C GLY A 446 -2.67 -20.86 -18.67
N ASN A 447 -3.41 -19.98 -19.31
CA ASN A 447 -2.87 -18.84 -20.05
C ASN A 447 -3.81 -17.63 -19.94
N LEU A 448 -3.25 -16.47 -19.61
CA LEU A 448 -3.94 -15.17 -19.69
C LEU A 448 -3.02 -14.17 -20.38
N ASN A 449 -3.57 -13.41 -21.31
CA ASN A 449 -2.86 -12.35 -22.02
C ASN A 449 -3.70 -11.08 -21.99
N SER A 450 -3.14 -10.01 -21.42
CA SER A 450 -3.82 -8.73 -21.25
C SER A 450 -3.00 -7.62 -21.88
N THR A 451 -3.66 -6.75 -22.60
CA THR A 451 -3.05 -5.54 -23.17
C THR A 451 -3.87 -4.31 -22.80
N ALA A 452 -3.21 -3.20 -22.57
CA ALA A 452 -3.86 -1.94 -22.27
C ALA A 452 -3.06 -0.74 -22.77
N ALA A 453 -3.79 0.28 -23.21
CA ALA A 453 -3.27 1.62 -23.40
C ALA A 453 -3.82 2.51 -22.28
N SER A 454 -2.94 3.16 -21.54
CA SER A 454 -3.24 4.01 -20.39
C SER A 454 -2.86 5.47 -20.70
N PRO A 455 -3.73 6.23 -21.40
CA PRO A 455 -3.54 7.66 -21.61
C PRO A 455 -3.81 8.42 -20.31
N VAL A 456 -3.08 9.50 -20.10
CA VAL A 456 -3.28 10.46 -19.02
C VAL A 456 -3.19 11.88 -19.56
N LEU A 457 -4.00 12.77 -18.98
CA LEU A 457 -4.00 14.20 -19.25
C LEU A 457 -4.21 14.94 -17.95
N GLY A 458 -3.42 15.98 -17.71
CA GLY A 458 -3.55 16.85 -16.55
C GLY A 458 -3.27 18.30 -16.93
N VAL A 459 -3.89 19.22 -16.21
CA VAL A 459 -3.66 20.66 -16.32
C VAL A 459 -3.52 21.21 -14.92
N THR A 460 -2.44 21.95 -14.65
CA THR A 460 -2.31 22.81 -13.48
C THR A 460 -2.47 24.26 -13.92
N TRP A 461 -3.37 24.96 -13.25
CA TRP A 461 -3.52 26.41 -13.38
C TRP A 461 -2.84 27.08 -12.19
N HIS A 462 -1.75 27.80 -12.46
CA HIS A 462 -1.00 28.61 -11.51
C HIS A 462 -1.76 29.92 -11.26
N THR A 463 -2.78 29.86 -10.40
CA THR A 463 -3.70 30.98 -10.14
C THR A 463 -2.98 32.13 -9.46
N THR A 464 -2.13 31.80 -8.47
CA THR A 464 -1.20 32.73 -7.80
C THR A 464 0.04 31.93 -7.39
N ASP A 465 1.08 32.60 -6.90
CA ASP A 465 2.28 31.94 -6.34
C ASP A 465 1.96 31.01 -5.16
N GLN A 466 0.79 31.19 -4.54
CA GLN A 466 0.35 30.44 -3.37
C GLN A 466 -0.77 29.45 -3.64
N LEU A 467 -1.40 29.50 -4.82
CA LEU A 467 -2.57 28.69 -5.15
C LEU A 467 -2.48 28.11 -6.56
N ASN A 468 -2.44 26.79 -6.62
CA ASN A 468 -2.60 26.01 -7.84
C ASN A 468 -3.93 25.27 -7.83
N LEU A 469 -4.68 25.36 -8.93
CA LEU A 469 -5.83 24.50 -9.21
C LEU A 469 -5.42 23.49 -10.28
N TYR A 470 -5.91 22.26 -10.16
CA TYR A 470 -5.62 21.26 -11.18
C TYR A 470 -6.82 20.40 -11.52
N ALA A 471 -6.81 19.87 -12.73
CA ALA A 471 -7.71 18.82 -13.18
C ALA A 471 -6.90 17.76 -13.91
N ASN A 472 -7.28 16.49 -13.76
CA ASN A 472 -6.64 15.41 -14.49
C ASN A 472 -7.64 14.30 -14.82
N TRP A 473 -7.31 13.54 -15.86
CA TRP A 473 -8.03 12.40 -16.36
C TRP A 473 -7.07 11.31 -16.84
N GLY A 474 -7.45 10.06 -16.71
CA GLY A 474 -6.67 8.95 -17.24
C GLY A 474 -7.38 7.61 -17.19
N ARG A 475 -6.84 6.63 -17.91
CA ARG A 475 -7.28 5.25 -17.92
C ARG A 475 -6.23 4.36 -17.28
N GLY A 476 -6.68 3.49 -16.38
CA GLY A 476 -5.87 2.48 -15.75
C GLY A 476 -6.34 1.08 -16.07
N PHE A 477 -5.50 0.11 -15.79
CA PHE A 477 -5.88 -1.28 -15.87
C PHE A 477 -5.20 -2.09 -14.75
N GLU A 478 -5.77 -3.24 -14.47
CA GLU A 478 -5.27 -4.17 -13.47
C GLU A 478 -5.52 -5.60 -13.94
N THR A 479 -4.45 -6.38 -14.11
CA THR A 479 -4.57 -7.78 -14.53
C THR A 479 -4.81 -8.70 -13.33
N PRO A 480 -5.36 -9.91 -13.52
CA PRO A 480 -5.21 -10.94 -12.51
C PRO A 480 -3.74 -11.22 -12.22
N THR A 481 -3.42 -11.61 -10.98
CA THR A 481 -2.11 -12.15 -10.62
C THR A 481 -2.07 -13.66 -10.79
N LEU A 482 -0.87 -14.25 -10.77
CA LEU A 482 -0.71 -15.69 -10.65
C LEU A 482 -1.44 -16.25 -9.41
N ALA A 483 -1.41 -15.54 -8.29
CA ALA A 483 -2.10 -15.94 -7.07
C ALA A 483 -3.63 -15.87 -7.20
N GLU A 484 -4.17 -14.86 -7.88
CA GLU A 484 -5.61 -14.71 -8.13
C GLU A 484 -6.13 -15.73 -9.16
N ALA A 485 -5.35 -16.03 -10.19
CA ALA A 485 -5.68 -17.03 -11.20
C ALA A 485 -5.47 -18.48 -10.71
N ALA A 486 -4.79 -18.68 -9.58
CA ALA A 486 -4.37 -19.99 -9.10
C ALA A 486 -5.52 -20.89 -8.62
N TYR A 487 -6.70 -20.33 -8.37
CA TYR A 487 -7.85 -21.05 -7.86
C TYR A 487 -9.12 -20.70 -8.60
N SER A 488 -9.98 -21.71 -8.77
CA SER A 488 -11.34 -21.56 -9.27
C SER A 488 -12.34 -21.95 -8.19
N VAL A 489 -13.59 -21.53 -8.34
CA VAL A 489 -14.71 -22.04 -7.54
C VAL A 489 -15.13 -23.38 -8.12
N ALA A 490 -15.22 -24.41 -7.28
CA ALA A 490 -15.67 -25.74 -7.71
C ALA A 490 -17.14 -25.73 -8.10
N ASP A 491 -17.43 -26.45 -9.15
CA ASP A 491 -18.77 -26.51 -9.79
C ASP A 491 -19.88 -27.10 -8.91
N SER A 492 -19.55 -27.92 -7.90
CA SER A 492 -20.57 -28.66 -7.16
C SER A 492 -20.63 -28.44 -5.66
N LEU A 493 -19.63 -27.83 -5.05
CA LEU A 493 -19.45 -27.82 -3.58
C LEU A 493 -19.28 -26.44 -2.95
N ASN A 494 -19.38 -25.36 -3.70
CA ASN A 494 -19.08 -23.99 -3.21
C ASN A 494 -17.73 -23.96 -2.48
N SER A 495 -16.73 -24.62 -3.04
CA SER A 495 -15.38 -24.75 -2.48
C SER A 495 -14.34 -24.23 -3.45
N VAL A 496 -13.18 -23.85 -2.92
CA VAL A 496 -12.04 -23.37 -3.70
C VAL A 496 -11.17 -24.54 -4.14
N VAL A 497 -11.01 -24.71 -5.46
CA VAL A 497 -10.19 -25.79 -6.04
C VAL A 497 -8.93 -25.27 -6.71
N PRO A 498 -7.83 -26.06 -6.66
CA PRO A 498 -6.56 -25.70 -7.28
C PRO A 498 -6.62 -25.91 -8.80
N LYS A 499 -7.25 -24.98 -9.49
CA LYS A 499 -7.38 -24.96 -10.96
C LYS A 499 -7.16 -23.55 -11.45
N PHE A 500 -6.34 -23.37 -12.50
CA PHE A 500 -6.08 -22.07 -13.09
C PHE A 500 -7.38 -21.45 -13.65
N ASN A 501 -7.71 -20.25 -13.19
CA ASN A 501 -8.94 -19.55 -13.56
C ASN A 501 -8.73 -18.74 -14.84
N GLN A 502 -8.98 -19.38 -15.98
CA GLN A 502 -8.86 -18.76 -17.30
C GLN A 502 -10.03 -17.80 -17.63
N ALA A 503 -11.07 -17.75 -16.79
CA ALA A 503 -12.22 -16.85 -16.99
C ALA A 503 -11.93 -15.42 -16.50
N LEU A 504 -10.86 -15.22 -15.73
CA LEU A 504 -10.50 -13.88 -15.27
C LEU A 504 -10.00 -13.01 -16.42
N THR A 505 -10.44 -11.77 -16.42
CA THR A 505 -10.01 -10.73 -17.37
C THR A 505 -9.45 -9.54 -16.62
N ALA A 506 -8.64 -8.72 -17.30
CA ALA A 506 -8.14 -7.48 -16.72
C ALA A 506 -9.30 -6.50 -16.49
N SER A 507 -9.32 -5.88 -15.32
CA SER A 507 -10.18 -4.75 -15.03
C SER A 507 -9.65 -3.47 -15.69
N LYS A 508 -10.56 -2.59 -16.13
CA LYS A 508 -10.24 -1.31 -16.75
C LYS A 508 -10.92 -0.19 -15.98
N SER A 509 -10.18 0.82 -15.63
CA SER A 509 -10.70 1.94 -14.87
C SER A 509 -10.51 3.27 -15.61
N GLN A 510 -11.48 4.17 -15.41
CA GLN A 510 -11.40 5.56 -15.85
C GLN A 510 -11.42 6.47 -14.62
N HIS A 511 -10.43 7.31 -14.49
CA HIS A 511 -10.21 8.21 -13.38
C HIS A 511 -10.39 9.65 -13.81
N SER A 512 -11.06 10.45 -12.97
CA SER A 512 -11.13 11.89 -13.10
C SER A 512 -10.92 12.51 -11.74
N GLU A 513 -10.14 13.57 -11.66
CA GLU A 513 -9.84 14.28 -10.43
C GLU A 513 -9.73 15.78 -10.69
N ILE A 514 -10.23 16.58 -9.75
CA ILE A 514 -9.97 18.01 -9.64
C ILE A 514 -9.43 18.31 -8.25
N GLY A 515 -8.56 19.28 -8.13
CA GLY A 515 -8.00 19.62 -6.82
C GLY A 515 -7.39 21.00 -6.74
N ALA A 516 -7.03 21.36 -5.53
CA ALA A 516 -6.38 22.61 -5.17
C ALA A 516 -5.19 22.35 -4.26
N LYS A 517 -4.10 23.07 -4.48
CA LYS A 517 -2.93 23.14 -3.62
C LYS A 517 -2.69 24.57 -3.21
N TRP A 518 -2.69 24.79 -1.90
CA TRP A 518 -2.62 26.13 -1.34
C TRP A 518 -1.55 26.23 -0.25
N THR A 519 -0.68 27.21 -0.39
CA THR A 519 0.39 27.53 0.55
C THR A 519 0.23 28.96 1.07
N PRO A 520 -0.79 29.22 1.96
CA PRO A 520 -1.15 30.59 2.38
C PRO A 520 -0.02 31.33 3.09
N SER A 521 0.91 30.61 3.68
CA SER A 521 2.13 31.15 4.30
C SER A 521 3.25 30.11 4.29
N SER A 522 4.47 30.56 4.55
CA SER A 522 5.59 29.64 4.77
C SER A 522 5.24 28.69 5.94
N GLY A 523 5.42 27.37 5.75
CA GLY A 523 5.08 26.36 6.75
C GLY A 523 3.63 25.87 6.74
N GLN A 524 2.77 26.41 5.89
CA GLN A 524 1.39 25.90 5.74
C GLN A 524 1.16 25.35 4.33
N ARG A 525 0.68 24.12 4.24
CA ARG A 525 0.34 23.46 2.97
C ARG A 525 -1.00 22.76 3.10
N LEU A 526 -1.94 23.14 2.27
CA LEU A 526 -3.24 22.51 2.15
C LEU A 526 -3.38 21.91 0.74
N ASN A 527 -3.80 20.66 0.68
CA ASN A 527 -4.13 19.98 -0.56
C ASN A 527 -5.52 19.38 -0.42
N ALA A 528 -6.40 19.67 -1.37
CA ALA A 528 -7.74 19.11 -1.44
C ALA A 528 -7.99 18.53 -2.83
N SER A 529 -8.71 17.42 -2.91
CA SER A 529 -9.13 16.83 -4.18
C SER A 529 -10.50 16.20 -4.11
N LEU A 530 -11.19 16.19 -5.24
CA LEU A 530 -12.41 15.45 -5.50
C LEU A 530 -12.13 14.51 -6.67
N PHE A 531 -12.55 13.26 -6.54
CA PHE A 531 -12.32 12.26 -7.58
C PHE A 531 -13.53 11.39 -7.86
N LYS A 532 -13.56 10.85 -9.07
CA LYS A 532 -14.50 9.82 -9.50
C LYS A 532 -13.78 8.80 -10.35
N ILE A 533 -14.01 7.51 -10.05
CA ILE A 533 -13.40 6.38 -10.73
C ILE A 533 -14.49 5.36 -11.04
N SER A 534 -14.67 5.04 -12.31
CA SER A 534 -15.49 3.92 -12.76
C SER A 534 -14.59 2.78 -13.21
N THR A 535 -14.93 1.54 -12.83
CA THR A 535 -14.15 0.35 -13.22
C THR A 535 -15.08 -0.68 -13.82
N GLU A 536 -14.69 -1.22 -14.96
CA GLU A 536 -15.32 -2.34 -15.64
C GLU A 536 -14.55 -3.63 -15.36
N ASN A 537 -15.25 -4.76 -15.25
CA ASN A 537 -14.66 -6.07 -14.97
C ASN A 537 -13.80 -6.08 -13.70
N GLU A 538 -14.23 -5.40 -12.64
CA GLU A 538 -13.52 -5.38 -11.36
C GLU A 538 -13.24 -6.79 -10.87
N ILE A 539 -11.98 -7.10 -10.54
CA ILE A 539 -11.63 -8.38 -9.94
C ILE A 539 -12.00 -8.34 -8.47
N VAL A 540 -12.86 -9.26 -8.04
CA VAL A 540 -13.35 -9.34 -6.66
C VAL A 540 -13.19 -10.74 -6.10
N THR A 541 -13.12 -10.85 -4.77
CA THR A 541 -13.09 -12.13 -4.08
C THR A 541 -14.46 -12.81 -4.19
N ALA A 542 -14.55 -13.91 -4.90
CA ALA A 542 -15.77 -14.71 -4.95
C ALA A 542 -15.94 -15.52 -3.66
N LEU A 543 -14.85 -16.17 -3.22
CA LEU A 543 -14.86 -17.09 -2.10
C LEU A 543 -13.48 -17.15 -1.45
N SER A 544 -13.42 -17.06 -0.12
CA SER A 544 -12.20 -17.26 0.66
C SER A 544 -12.40 -18.35 1.69
N ASP A 545 -11.62 -19.42 1.61
CA ASP A 545 -11.69 -20.57 2.51
C ASP A 545 -10.28 -20.95 2.94
N SER A 546 -9.97 -20.74 4.22
CA SER A 546 -8.77 -21.21 4.91
C SER A 546 -7.45 -20.93 4.18
N GLY A 547 -7.26 -19.69 3.75
CA GLY A 547 -6.05 -19.25 3.06
C GLY A 547 -6.05 -19.54 1.56
N LYS A 548 -7.11 -20.11 1.02
CA LYS A 548 -7.36 -20.25 -0.43
C LYS A 548 -8.46 -19.28 -0.84
N THR A 549 -8.21 -18.51 -1.89
CA THR A 549 -9.16 -17.50 -2.36
C THR A 549 -9.38 -17.66 -3.87
N ALA A 550 -10.61 -17.78 -4.29
CA ALA A 550 -11.00 -17.71 -5.69
C ALA A 550 -11.58 -16.35 -6.02
N TYR A 551 -11.35 -15.89 -7.25
CA TYR A 551 -11.73 -14.57 -7.73
C TYR A 551 -12.63 -14.66 -8.95
N VAL A 552 -13.44 -13.63 -9.15
CA VAL A 552 -14.29 -13.42 -10.34
C VAL A 552 -14.24 -11.96 -10.75
N ASN A 553 -14.68 -11.66 -11.96
CA ASN A 553 -14.89 -10.28 -12.36
C ASN A 553 -16.34 -9.86 -12.01
N ALA A 554 -16.47 -8.77 -11.24
CA ALA A 554 -17.72 -8.02 -11.10
C ALA A 554 -17.93 -7.16 -12.36
N ALA A 555 -19.19 -6.85 -12.71
CA ALA A 555 -19.47 -6.12 -13.94
C ALA A 555 -18.94 -4.69 -13.88
N GLN A 556 -19.41 -3.90 -12.94
CA GLN A 556 -19.01 -2.49 -12.79
C GLN A 556 -18.93 -2.07 -11.32
N THR A 557 -17.96 -1.20 -11.01
CA THR A 557 -17.84 -0.55 -9.70
C THR A 557 -17.63 0.94 -9.86
N LEU A 558 -18.08 1.70 -8.86
CA LEU A 558 -17.93 3.13 -8.78
C LEU A 558 -17.21 3.51 -7.49
N ARG A 559 -16.22 4.37 -7.59
CA ARG A 559 -15.54 4.99 -6.46
C ARG A 559 -15.58 6.50 -6.65
N GLN A 560 -16.08 7.21 -5.64
CA GLN A 560 -16.08 8.65 -5.62
C GLN A 560 -15.75 9.16 -4.23
N GLY A 561 -15.06 10.29 -4.14
CA GLY A 561 -14.63 10.75 -2.84
C GLY A 561 -13.99 12.11 -2.83
N ALA A 562 -13.65 12.52 -1.61
CA ALA A 562 -12.93 13.75 -1.31
C ALA A 562 -11.75 13.45 -0.39
N GLU A 563 -10.63 14.08 -0.65
CA GLU A 563 -9.41 14.00 0.16
C GLU A 563 -8.97 15.40 0.57
N LEU A 564 -8.53 15.53 1.81
CA LEU A 564 -7.99 16.76 2.37
C LEU A 564 -6.74 16.43 3.17
N GLY A 565 -5.69 17.19 2.99
CA GLY A 565 -4.50 17.13 3.83
C GLY A 565 -3.99 18.53 4.11
N TRP A 566 -3.71 18.78 5.38
CA TRP A 566 -3.23 20.06 5.86
C TRP A 566 -2.03 19.86 6.78
N ASN A 567 -0.89 20.38 6.38
CA ASN A 567 0.32 20.45 7.20
C ASN A 567 0.49 21.90 7.62
N SER A 568 0.71 22.15 8.90
CA SER A 568 0.88 23.49 9.44
C SER A 568 1.99 23.53 10.47
N MET A 569 2.93 24.45 10.29
CA MET A 569 3.89 24.87 11.28
C MET A 569 3.36 26.18 11.91
N TRP A 570 2.84 26.10 13.13
CA TRP A 570 2.24 27.24 13.83
C TRP A 570 3.30 28.16 14.44
N SER A 571 4.41 27.57 14.84
CA SER A 571 5.60 28.24 15.34
C SER A 571 6.82 27.35 15.16
N GLU A 572 8.01 27.78 15.52
CA GLU A 572 9.21 26.93 15.55
C GLU A 572 9.07 25.71 16.46
N HIS A 573 8.19 25.76 17.48
CA HIS A 573 7.97 24.70 18.46
C HIS A 573 6.72 23.85 18.22
N TRP A 574 5.78 24.28 17.38
CA TRP A 574 4.50 23.60 17.17
C TRP A 574 4.21 23.34 15.70
N LYS A 575 3.95 22.09 15.38
CA LYS A 575 3.40 21.71 14.06
C LYS A 575 2.23 20.76 14.19
N SER A 576 1.36 20.78 13.22
CA SER A 576 0.25 19.85 13.11
C SER A 576 0.11 19.30 11.70
N LEU A 577 -0.45 18.11 11.62
CA LEU A 577 -0.87 17.46 10.40
C LEU A 577 -2.32 17.02 10.58
N PHE A 578 -3.14 17.31 9.59
CA PHE A 578 -4.50 16.80 9.50
C PHE A 578 -4.72 16.17 8.14
N SER A 579 -5.30 15.00 8.11
CA SER A 579 -5.74 14.36 6.87
C SER A 579 -7.15 13.77 7.03
N MET A 580 -7.93 13.87 5.98
CA MET A 580 -9.27 13.31 5.90
C MET A 580 -9.50 12.75 4.51
N ALA A 581 -10.15 11.60 4.45
CA ALA A 581 -10.71 11.07 3.22
C ALA A 581 -12.15 10.60 3.46
N TRP A 582 -13.01 10.95 2.52
CA TRP A 582 -14.35 10.39 2.39
C TRP A 582 -14.39 9.61 1.07
N LEU A 583 -14.76 8.34 1.14
CA LEU A 583 -14.78 7.43 0.00
C LEU A 583 -16.08 6.66 -0.04
N ASP A 584 -16.80 6.77 -1.12
CA ASP A 584 -17.93 5.92 -1.44
C ASP A 584 -17.52 4.95 -2.57
N ALA A 585 -17.35 3.68 -2.22
CA ALA A 585 -16.92 2.61 -3.13
C ALA A 585 -18.00 1.55 -3.17
N THR A 586 -18.68 1.41 -4.31
CA THR A 586 -19.87 0.58 -4.47
C THR A 586 -19.82 -0.25 -5.74
N TYR A 587 -20.59 -1.33 -5.77
CA TYR A 587 -20.92 -2.04 -7.00
C TYR A 587 -21.98 -1.22 -7.75
N ASP A 588 -21.66 -0.78 -8.97
CA ASP A 588 -22.56 0.05 -9.79
C ASP A 588 -23.60 -0.82 -10.54
N SER A 589 -23.32 -2.09 -10.70
CA SER A 589 -24.23 -3.06 -11.27
C SER A 589 -24.34 -4.33 -10.43
N LYS A 590 -25.52 -4.95 -10.43
CA LYS A 590 -25.72 -6.27 -9.83
C LYS A 590 -24.82 -7.29 -10.50
N PHE A 591 -24.22 -8.18 -9.72
CA PHE A 591 -23.51 -9.34 -10.25
C PHE A 591 -23.79 -10.59 -9.39
N ASP A 592 -23.67 -11.75 -10.01
CA ASP A 592 -23.88 -13.03 -9.36
C ASP A 592 -22.55 -13.79 -9.30
N THR A 593 -22.21 -14.29 -8.12
CA THR A 593 -21.21 -15.36 -8.03
C THR A 593 -21.86 -16.63 -8.50
N LYS A 594 -21.14 -17.42 -9.30
CA LYS A 594 -21.71 -18.63 -9.93
C LYS A 594 -21.18 -19.88 -9.24
N LYS A 595 -22.05 -20.86 -9.09
CA LYS A 595 -21.68 -22.25 -8.78
C LYS A 595 -22.29 -23.16 -9.82
N THR A 596 -21.72 -24.32 -10.08
CA THR A 596 -22.33 -25.34 -10.94
C THR A 596 -23.11 -26.35 -10.09
N SER A 597 -24.35 -26.57 -10.41
CA SER A 597 -25.21 -27.59 -9.78
C SER A 597 -25.79 -28.46 -10.86
N GLY A 598 -25.53 -29.79 -10.78
CA GLY A 598 -26.01 -30.74 -11.78
C GLY A 598 -25.48 -30.50 -13.20
N GLY A 599 -24.25 -29.97 -13.34
CA GLY A 599 -23.66 -29.66 -14.66
C GLY A 599 -24.11 -28.32 -15.26
N VAL A 600 -24.96 -27.56 -14.55
CA VAL A 600 -25.45 -26.25 -14.98
C VAL A 600 -24.92 -25.16 -14.10
N SER A 601 -24.41 -24.05 -14.70
CA SER A 601 -23.96 -22.87 -13.96
C SER A 601 -25.17 -22.12 -13.42
N VAL A 602 -25.30 -22.05 -12.09
CA VAL A 602 -26.35 -21.32 -11.37
C VAL A 602 -25.76 -20.20 -10.50
N ALA A 603 -26.56 -19.18 -10.23
CA ALA A 603 -26.15 -18.14 -9.28
C ALA A 603 -26.00 -18.71 -7.86
N ASP A 604 -24.92 -18.42 -7.16
CA ASP A 604 -24.69 -18.78 -5.76
C ASP A 604 -25.13 -17.66 -4.82
N LYS A 605 -24.55 -16.47 -5.04
CA LYS A 605 -24.90 -15.24 -4.32
C LYS A 605 -25.17 -14.14 -5.33
N SER A 606 -26.17 -13.36 -5.08
CA SER A 606 -26.51 -12.19 -5.87
C SER A 606 -26.15 -10.94 -5.10
N ILE A 607 -25.13 -10.21 -5.56
CA ILE A 607 -24.67 -8.97 -4.96
C ILE A 607 -25.45 -7.82 -5.59
N PRO A 608 -26.27 -7.07 -4.83
CA PRO A 608 -27.05 -5.97 -5.38
C PRO A 608 -26.16 -4.81 -5.83
N ALA A 609 -26.61 -4.08 -6.83
CA ALA A 609 -26.08 -2.74 -7.12
C ALA A 609 -26.27 -1.81 -5.90
N GLY A 610 -25.30 -0.96 -5.63
CA GLY A 610 -25.29 -0.06 -4.47
C GLY A 610 -24.69 -0.67 -3.20
N ASN A 611 -24.42 -1.99 -3.15
CA ASN A 611 -23.66 -2.57 -2.05
C ASN A 611 -22.24 -2.01 -2.03
N ARG A 612 -21.74 -1.79 -0.82
CA ARG A 612 -20.40 -1.25 -0.61
C ARG A 612 -19.35 -2.34 -0.76
N MET A 613 -18.23 -1.98 -1.37
CA MET A 613 -17.08 -2.86 -1.47
C MET A 613 -16.49 -3.14 -0.07
N PRO A 614 -16.14 -4.38 0.25
CA PRO A 614 -15.67 -4.75 1.59
C PRO A 614 -14.23 -4.29 1.87
N GLY A 615 -13.90 -4.18 3.17
CA GLY A 615 -12.59 -3.76 3.65
C GLY A 615 -12.31 -2.27 3.50
N ILE A 616 -13.31 -1.45 3.13
CA ILE A 616 -13.18 -0.03 2.84
C ILE A 616 -14.03 0.79 3.81
N PRO A 617 -13.45 1.53 4.76
CA PRO A 617 -14.17 2.50 5.57
C PRO A 617 -14.56 3.72 4.72
N GLN A 618 -15.78 4.22 4.90
CA GLN A 618 -16.26 5.39 4.14
C GLN A 618 -15.54 6.69 4.52
N ARG A 619 -15.18 6.81 5.79
CA ARG A 619 -14.46 7.98 6.32
C ARG A 619 -13.26 7.50 7.09
N GLN A 620 -12.14 8.15 6.82
CA GLN A 620 -10.94 8.03 7.62
C GLN A 620 -10.36 9.41 7.90
N MET A 621 -9.83 9.58 9.11
CA MET A 621 -9.22 10.83 9.55
C MET A 621 -7.96 10.50 10.34
N TYR A 622 -6.98 11.35 10.22
CA TYR A 622 -5.76 11.35 11.01
C TYR A 622 -5.44 12.77 11.42
N ALA A 623 -5.12 12.98 12.68
CA ALA A 623 -4.58 14.26 13.16
C ALA A 623 -3.36 13.99 14.03
N SER A 624 -2.34 14.82 13.87
CA SER A 624 -1.12 14.80 14.68
C SER A 624 -0.82 16.21 15.16
N LEU A 625 -0.60 16.36 16.45
CA LEU A 625 -0.07 17.58 17.07
C LEU A 625 1.31 17.25 17.63
N GLN A 626 2.31 18.04 17.28
CA GLN A 626 3.69 17.81 17.66
C GLN A 626 4.28 19.09 18.28
N TRP A 627 5.02 18.89 19.34
CA TRP A 627 5.80 19.92 20.02
C TRP A 627 7.25 19.53 20.10
N ALA A 628 8.17 20.51 19.95
CA ALA A 628 9.60 20.30 20.10
C ALA A 628 10.25 21.50 20.79
N GLU A 629 11.02 21.23 21.83
CA GLU A 629 11.70 22.23 22.66
C GLU A 629 12.64 23.13 21.86
N GLN A 630 13.41 22.56 20.95
CA GLN A 630 14.36 23.28 20.08
C GLN A 630 13.93 23.27 18.59
N GLY A 631 12.61 23.18 18.36
CA GLY A 631 12.05 23.14 17.03
C GLY A 631 12.25 21.83 16.27
N PHE A 632 11.96 21.86 14.97
CA PHE A 632 11.89 20.66 14.10
C PHE A 632 13.06 20.52 13.13
N ALA A 633 14.14 21.25 13.34
CA ALA A 633 15.35 21.07 12.53
C ALA A 633 15.91 19.63 12.67
N PRO A 634 16.47 19.02 11.61
CA PRO A 634 16.90 17.61 11.63
C PRO A 634 17.90 17.26 12.75
N LYS A 635 18.65 18.26 13.23
CA LYS A 635 19.64 18.11 14.31
C LYS A 635 19.22 18.72 15.65
N ALA A 636 17.96 19.17 15.78
CA ALA A 636 17.45 19.73 17.02
C ALA A 636 17.58 18.75 18.19
N LEU A 637 18.05 19.23 19.31
CA LEU A 637 18.20 18.49 20.57
C LEU A 637 16.98 18.73 21.48
N GLY A 638 17.06 18.29 22.73
CA GLY A 638 16.01 18.51 23.72
C GLY A 638 14.82 17.56 23.59
N PHE A 639 13.72 17.92 24.23
CA PHE A 639 12.49 17.15 24.26
C PHE A 639 11.60 17.44 23.05
N SER A 640 10.89 16.40 22.62
CA SER A 640 9.77 16.52 21.69
C SER A 640 8.66 15.54 22.07
N ALA A 641 7.43 15.91 21.78
CA ALA A 641 6.25 15.08 22.03
C ALA A 641 5.27 15.16 20.87
N SER A 642 4.52 14.09 20.66
CA SER A 642 3.41 14.07 19.70
C SER A 642 2.21 13.34 20.26
N ALA A 643 1.03 13.79 19.81
CA ALA A 643 -0.25 13.10 20.00
C ALA A 643 -0.88 12.88 18.63
N ASP A 644 -1.20 11.63 18.33
CA ASP A 644 -1.80 11.22 17.06
C ASP A 644 -3.20 10.65 17.31
N TRP A 645 -4.17 11.11 16.54
CA TRP A 645 -5.54 10.59 16.54
C TRP A 645 -5.84 9.95 15.20
N VAL A 646 -6.33 8.70 15.24
CA VAL A 646 -6.76 7.91 14.09
C VAL A 646 -8.22 7.58 14.22
N SER A 647 -9.03 7.94 13.23
CA SER A 647 -10.46 7.66 13.16
C SER A 647 -10.82 6.91 11.89
N ARG A 648 -11.64 5.89 12.03
CA ARG A 648 -12.21 5.13 10.91
C ARG A 648 -13.69 4.87 11.13
N SER A 649 -14.49 5.08 10.09
CA SER A 649 -15.92 4.72 10.12
C SER A 649 -16.10 3.20 10.05
N ALA A 650 -17.32 2.75 10.28
CA ALA A 650 -17.72 1.37 10.05
C ALA A 650 -17.45 0.95 8.58
N MET A 651 -17.18 -0.36 8.39
CA MET A 651 -16.98 -1.00 7.09
C MET A 651 -17.64 -2.38 7.07
N TRP A 652 -17.63 -3.04 5.93
CA TRP A 652 -18.13 -4.39 5.74
C TRP A 652 -16.98 -5.35 5.45
N ALA A 653 -17.10 -6.60 5.89
CA ALA A 653 -16.15 -7.67 5.55
C ALA A 653 -16.68 -8.56 4.40
N SER A 654 -17.92 -8.35 3.96
CA SER A 654 -18.55 -9.12 2.88
C SER A 654 -19.25 -8.19 1.89
N ASP A 655 -19.22 -8.56 0.61
CA ASP A 655 -19.94 -7.90 -0.48
C ASP A 655 -21.46 -7.90 -0.27
N MET A 656 -21.98 -8.84 0.51
CA MET A 656 -23.40 -8.92 0.85
C MET A 656 -23.86 -7.78 1.75
N ASN A 657 -22.94 -7.10 2.43
CA ASN A 657 -23.22 -6.04 3.41
C ASN A 657 -24.21 -6.48 4.49
N ASP A 658 -24.13 -7.73 4.90
CA ASP A 658 -24.97 -8.33 5.94
C ASP A 658 -24.51 -7.91 7.36
N ALA A 659 -25.40 -8.08 8.34
CA ALA A 659 -25.13 -7.66 9.70
C ALA A 659 -23.94 -8.39 10.35
N VAL A 660 -23.67 -9.64 9.95
CA VAL A 660 -22.59 -10.48 10.49
C VAL A 660 -21.22 -9.98 10.03
N SER A 661 -21.15 -9.40 8.83
CA SER A 661 -19.91 -8.86 8.25
C SER A 661 -19.62 -7.41 8.62
N ARG A 662 -20.51 -6.77 9.41
CA ARG A 662 -20.33 -5.36 9.77
C ARG A 662 -19.27 -5.18 10.84
N VAL A 663 -18.32 -4.32 10.56
CA VAL A 663 -17.25 -3.87 11.47
C VAL A 663 -17.56 -2.47 11.99
N ALA A 664 -17.58 -2.30 13.31
CA ALA A 664 -17.78 -1.00 13.92
C ALA A 664 -16.60 -0.05 13.65
N GLY A 665 -16.90 1.24 13.52
CA GLY A 665 -15.87 2.27 13.46
C GLY A 665 -15.16 2.46 14.80
N TYR A 666 -13.99 3.09 14.77
CA TYR A 666 -13.19 3.32 15.96
C TYR A 666 -12.38 4.61 15.89
N ASP A 667 -12.01 5.06 17.08
CA ASP A 667 -11.08 6.16 17.32
C ASP A 667 -10.00 5.68 18.28
N VAL A 668 -8.73 5.94 17.96
CA VAL A 668 -7.58 5.64 18.80
C VAL A 668 -6.65 6.85 18.89
N VAL A 669 -6.07 7.04 20.07
CA VAL A 669 -5.10 8.09 20.35
C VAL A 669 -3.77 7.44 20.72
N ASN A 670 -2.68 7.89 20.10
CA ASN A 670 -1.32 7.46 20.38
C ASN A 670 -0.51 8.64 20.91
N LEU A 671 0.38 8.39 21.84
CA LEU A 671 1.29 9.40 22.40
C LEU A 671 2.73 8.95 22.20
N ARG A 672 3.61 9.89 21.87
CA ARG A 672 5.05 9.70 21.78
C ARG A 672 5.77 10.83 22.52
N ALA A 673 6.86 10.48 23.17
CA ALA A 673 7.81 11.42 23.73
C ALA A 673 9.23 10.99 23.35
N ARG A 674 10.09 11.96 23.09
CA ARG A 674 11.47 11.74 22.66
C ARG A 674 12.39 12.78 23.29
N HIS A 675 13.58 12.36 23.67
CA HIS A 675 14.64 13.25 24.10
C HIS A 675 15.91 12.99 23.28
N ARG A 676 16.50 14.05 22.74
CA ARG A 676 17.76 14.03 22.01
C ARG A 676 18.80 14.82 22.77
N SER A 677 19.94 14.20 23.06
CA SER A 677 21.10 14.84 23.69
C SER A 677 22.37 14.56 22.89
N GLN A 678 23.38 15.38 23.09
CA GLN A 678 24.68 15.21 22.44
C GLN A 678 25.78 15.28 23.51
N TRP A 679 26.68 14.28 23.51
CA TRP A 679 27.84 14.19 24.39
C TRP A 679 29.10 14.12 23.54
N GLY A 680 29.82 15.24 23.46
CA GLY A 680 30.93 15.41 22.51
C GLY A 680 30.40 15.26 21.06
N THR A 681 30.93 14.29 20.33
CA THR A 681 30.49 13.98 18.95
C THR A 681 29.33 12.98 18.89
N VAL A 682 29.07 12.29 20.00
CA VAL A 682 28.05 11.19 20.04
C VAL A 682 26.68 11.78 20.34
N ARG A 683 25.69 11.37 19.57
CA ARG A 683 24.27 11.73 19.80
C ARG A 683 23.52 10.54 20.39
N LEU A 684 22.75 10.82 21.43
CA LEU A 684 21.84 9.88 22.08
C LEU A 684 20.40 10.35 21.84
N GLU A 685 19.54 9.44 21.40
CA GLU A 685 18.10 9.62 21.32
C GLU A 685 17.43 8.55 22.16
N ALA A 686 16.58 8.93 23.11
CA ALA A 686 15.72 8.04 23.87
C ALA A 686 14.25 8.40 23.58
N TRP A 687 13.40 7.41 23.43
CA TRP A 687 11.99 7.64 23.16
C TRP A 687 11.09 6.62 23.84
N ALA A 688 9.86 7.03 24.09
CA ALA A 688 8.79 6.16 24.61
C ALA A 688 7.45 6.50 23.94
N GLY A 689 6.60 5.52 23.82
CA GLY A 689 5.29 5.67 23.22
C GLY A 689 4.25 4.77 23.82
N VAL A 690 3.00 5.23 23.74
CA VAL A 690 1.80 4.46 24.10
C VAL A 690 0.83 4.53 22.95
N ASP A 691 0.48 3.38 22.38
CA ASP A 691 -0.58 3.26 21.40
C ASP A 691 -1.90 2.89 22.03
N ASN A 692 -2.99 3.35 21.41
CA ASN A 692 -4.34 3.13 21.91
C ASN A 692 -4.49 3.54 23.40
N LEU A 693 -4.14 4.77 23.71
CA LEU A 693 -4.14 5.32 25.08
C LEU A 693 -5.43 5.07 25.84
N THR A 694 -6.57 5.16 25.15
CA THR A 694 -7.92 4.96 25.70
C THR A 694 -8.31 3.50 25.88
N ASN A 695 -7.44 2.56 25.51
CA ASN A 695 -7.67 1.11 25.56
C ASN A 695 -8.95 0.68 24.81
N ARG A 696 -9.20 1.28 23.66
CA ARG A 696 -10.35 0.97 22.81
C ARG A 696 -10.23 -0.45 22.26
N GLN A 697 -11.26 -1.27 22.41
CA GLN A 697 -11.38 -2.52 21.65
C GLN A 697 -11.90 -2.22 20.24
N TYR A 698 -11.20 -2.71 19.23
CA TYR A 698 -11.54 -2.48 17.82
C TYR A 698 -11.04 -3.62 16.93
N VAL A 699 -11.55 -3.69 15.71
CA VAL A 699 -11.07 -4.58 14.65
C VAL A 699 -10.01 -3.84 13.86
N GLY A 700 -8.79 -4.38 13.84
CA GLY A 700 -7.64 -3.81 13.16
C GLY A 700 -7.68 -4.03 11.66
N SER A 701 -8.14 -5.21 11.23
CA SER A 701 -8.32 -5.56 9.81
C SER A 701 -9.40 -6.63 9.62
N VAL A 702 -9.75 -6.92 8.37
CA VAL A 702 -10.77 -7.90 8.01
C VAL A 702 -10.29 -8.88 6.95
N ILE A 703 -10.76 -10.11 7.02
CA ILE A 703 -10.63 -11.11 5.95
C ILE A 703 -11.89 -11.01 5.08
N VAL A 704 -11.72 -10.56 3.84
CA VAL A 704 -12.83 -10.26 2.94
C VAL A 704 -13.48 -11.56 2.42
N ASN A 705 -14.83 -11.60 2.39
CA ASN A 705 -15.64 -12.66 1.80
C ASN A 705 -15.29 -14.07 2.28
N GLN A 706 -14.99 -14.25 3.57
CA GLN A 706 -14.73 -15.56 4.11
C GLN A 706 -15.98 -16.44 4.03
N SER A 707 -15.77 -17.66 3.55
CA SER A 707 -16.79 -18.67 3.37
C SER A 707 -16.82 -19.60 4.57
N ALA A 708 -17.82 -19.49 5.39
CA ALA A 708 -18.15 -20.46 6.43
C ALA A 708 -19.56 -20.17 6.96
N SER A 709 -20.21 -21.15 7.58
CA SER A 709 -21.45 -20.92 8.31
C SER A 709 -21.28 -19.93 9.47
N THR A 710 -20.07 -19.86 10.03
CA THR A 710 -19.62 -18.89 11.05
C THR A 710 -18.33 -18.23 10.56
N PRO A 711 -18.42 -17.15 9.78
CA PRO A 711 -17.23 -16.54 9.17
C PRO A 711 -16.27 -15.93 10.19
N GLN A 712 -14.98 -16.19 10.02
CA GLN A 712 -13.90 -15.64 10.84
C GLN A 712 -13.35 -14.34 10.19
N TYR A 713 -14.19 -13.33 10.08
CA TYR A 713 -13.86 -12.07 9.40
C TYR A 713 -12.86 -11.19 10.15
N PHE A 714 -12.77 -11.31 11.49
CA PHE A 714 -12.24 -10.22 12.31
C PHE A 714 -10.82 -10.51 12.80
N GLU A 715 -9.93 -9.55 12.61
CA GLU A 715 -8.61 -9.52 13.21
C GLU A 715 -8.56 -8.36 14.22
N PRO A 716 -8.44 -8.63 15.54
CA PRO A 716 -8.49 -7.60 16.56
C PRO A 716 -7.29 -6.65 16.48
N GLY A 717 -7.55 -5.36 16.69
CA GLY A 717 -6.53 -4.36 16.94
C GLY A 717 -5.89 -4.54 18.32
N LEU A 718 -4.69 -4.01 18.51
CA LEU A 718 -4.01 -4.05 19.80
C LEU A 718 -4.75 -3.20 20.84
N PRO A 719 -4.94 -3.68 22.09
CA PRO A 719 -5.34 -2.83 23.19
C PRO A 719 -4.22 -1.83 23.51
N ARG A 720 -4.37 -1.04 24.57
CA ARG A 720 -3.29 -0.15 25.00
C ARG A 720 -1.99 -0.93 25.13
N ASN A 721 -0.96 -0.44 24.45
CA ASN A 721 0.34 -1.04 24.44
C ASN A 721 1.43 0.05 24.47
N TRP A 722 2.61 -0.31 24.91
CA TRP A 722 3.72 0.61 25.05
C TRP A 722 4.92 0.13 24.26
N MET A 723 5.80 1.07 23.92
CA MET A 723 7.10 0.83 23.33
C MET A 723 8.10 1.87 23.81
N THR A 724 9.36 1.51 23.89
CA THR A 724 10.46 2.42 24.21
C THR A 724 11.72 2.02 23.46
N GLY A 725 12.57 2.96 23.18
CA GLY A 725 13.82 2.70 22.47
C GLY A 725 14.89 3.70 22.75
N ILE A 726 16.10 3.29 22.42
CA ILE A 726 17.32 4.10 22.49
C ILE A 726 18.04 3.98 21.17
N LYS A 727 18.55 5.11 20.68
CA LYS A 727 19.43 5.18 19.50
C LYS A 727 20.69 5.95 19.85
N LEU A 728 21.83 5.36 19.51
CA LEU A 728 23.16 5.96 19.63
C LEU A 728 23.69 6.22 18.21
N SER A 729 24.11 7.45 17.94
CA SER A 729 24.73 7.84 16.68
C SER A 729 26.16 8.30 16.93
N VAL A 730 27.12 7.58 16.34
CA VAL A 730 28.56 7.77 16.53
C VAL A 730 29.18 8.18 15.20
N PRO A 731 29.70 9.40 15.05
CA PRO A 731 30.56 9.75 13.93
C PRO A 731 31.86 8.91 13.95
N LEU A 732 32.32 8.48 12.78
CA LEU A 732 33.53 7.66 12.62
C LEU A 732 34.70 8.45 12.04
#